data_edcba003e3008af9a9f06e3fd9ef9c78
#
_entry.id   edcba003e3008af9a9f06e3fd9ef9c78
#
_cell.length_a   1.000
_cell.length_b   1.000
_cell.length_c   1.000
_cell.angle_alpha   90.00
_cell.angle_beta   90.00
_cell.angle_gamma   90.00
#
_symmetry.space_group_name_H-M   'P 1'
#
loop_
_entity.id
_entity.type
_entity.pdbx_description
1 polymer ?
#
loop_
_entity_poly.entity_id
_entity_poly.type
_entity_poly.pdbx_seq_one_letter_code
_entity_poly.pdbx_strand_id
1 'polypeptide(L)'
;MYDICKQSIIRGGRIAPLILPFKVSDGLGLTNPTILKIKNKIYINIRHVGYALYHSEKDQKFQSPYGSLCYLNPEDDITLTTKNFICELNPDTLEIVKYKEVDTSLLDVKPVWEFVGLEDARLVNWDNKMQLTGVRRDTTTNGVGRMELSELKNNFKEISRKRIESTDENSYCEKNWMPISDMPYHYVKWTCPTEVVKYDINTGVTTQVSLVQQDVSFKRDVRGGSQVVKYKDYYVALTHEVDLWNDEQGRKDAQYYHRFIVWDKDWNIVYNSDEFKFADARIEFSCGIHFEKNELLITFGFQDTTSFILTMPNIYFEELVGMKNNSNFFARDTAKDIFTKYALDYDNGKNNFNLGLYYYQQSQWASSLSFFLRAAEIDLDKDLIYESLLFIAKCICNLGRRKVTELSLWNNALRFCPTRPEAYLFISQYYESFSKFSEAQSFAKIGLEFKDNHVPLNSELGYHHYYQLLFQEAICDWNLGQGNSARNKLLKLGKSIYPFNSFYKDLIQKNITSLGSSGDPFLPYNKSMSNRLKYKFTDYEKIEKNYSQTFQDMFILSMLNGKKDGRYLEIGSADPYHGSNTALLEELGWTGLSLEILEREVEKFKEHRTNEVILCDATKYDYQSLVGDFDYLQVDCEPPATTYYILTKIPFDKIKFSVITYEHDHYTDMDSVYREKSRELLKEKGYVMVVGNIAPDDTSTYEDWYVHPECVDPVILDIMKQSNDEIKNAKKYMLNSLL
;
A
#
# COMPACT_ATOMS: atom_id res chain seq x y z
N MET A 1 15.06 37.56 3.64
CA MET A 1 15.58 36.34 4.26
C MET A 1 16.63 35.75 3.35
N TYR A 2 17.78 35.26 3.86
CA TYR A 2 18.80 34.65 3.06
C TYR A 2 18.37 33.24 2.61
N ASP A 3 18.59 32.95 1.34
CA ASP A 3 18.37 31.65 0.74
C ASP A 3 19.73 30.91 0.70
N ILE A 4 19.98 30.11 1.73
CA ILE A 4 21.32 29.57 1.96
C ILE A 4 21.71 28.52 0.91
N CYS A 5 20.77 27.67 0.46
CA CYS A 5 21.08 26.67 -0.59
C CYS A 5 21.42 27.36 -1.91
N LYS A 6 20.60 28.30 -2.37
CA LYS A 6 20.82 29.06 -3.60
C LYS A 6 22.15 29.83 -3.56
N GLN A 7 22.39 30.52 -2.45
CA GLN A 7 23.62 31.32 -2.33
C GLN A 7 24.88 30.44 -2.24
N SER A 8 24.79 29.29 -1.59
CA SER A 8 25.88 28.32 -1.54
C SER A 8 26.21 27.76 -2.93
N ILE A 9 25.18 27.38 -3.70
CA ILE A 9 25.34 26.82 -5.05
C ILE A 9 25.93 27.82 -6.03
N ILE A 10 25.43 29.06 -6.04
CA ILE A 10 25.95 30.12 -6.90
C ILE A 10 27.44 30.35 -6.63
N ARG A 11 27.92 30.13 -5.40
CA ARG A 11 29.31 30.27 -4.98
C ARG A 11 30.14 28.99 -5.09
N GLY A 12 29.61 27.96 -5.75
CA GLY A 12 30.30 26.72 -6.06
C GLY A 12 30.09 25.58 -5.06
N GLY A 13 29.13 25.74 -4.15
CA GLY A 13 28.64 24.66 -3.30
C GLY A 13 27.84 23.63 -4.10
N ARG A 14 27.45 22.55 -3.42
CA ARG A 14 26.67 21.43 -3.97
C ARG A 14 25.57 21.03 -3.00
N ILE A 15 24.48 20.46 -3.52
CA ILE A 15 23.43 19.85 -2.72
C ILE A 15 23.18 18.43 -3.22
N ALA A 16 22.98 17.48 -2.30
CA ALA A 16 22.62 16.11 -2.64
C ALA A 16 21.60 15.53 -1.63
N PRO A 17 20.76 14.60 -2.04
CA PRO A 17 19.88 13.89 -1.13
C PRO A 17 20.65 12.81 -0.36
N LEU A 18 20.22 12.57 0.88
CA LEU A 18 20.67 11.44 1.69
C LEU A 18 19.55 10.40 1.75
N ILE A 19 19.64 9.35 0.93
CA ILE A 19 18.59 8.36 0.74
C ILE A 19 19.08 6.99 1.17
N LEU A 20 18.24 6.26 1.92
CA LEU A 20 18.40 4.84 2.19
C LEU A 20 17.48 4.02 1.28
N PRO A 21 17.87 2.80 0.88
CA PRO A 21 17.01 1.95 0.04
C PRO A 21 15.65 1.68 0.68
N PHE A 22 14.62 1.53 -0.14
CA PHE A 22 13.23 1.26 0.29
C PHE A 22 13.12 0.11 1.31
N LYS A 23 13.86 -0.98 1.11
CA LYS A 23 13.86 -2.15 2.02
C LYS A 23 14.24 -1.86 3.48
N VAL A 24 14.76 -0.67 3.78
CA VAL A 24 15.09 -0.22 5.15
C VAL A 24 14.29 1.00 5.59
N SER A 25 13.84 1.82 4.63
CA SER A 25 13.06 3.04 4.94
C SER A 25 11.56 2.81 4.88
N ASP A 26 11.10 1.72 4.24
CA ASP A 26 9.69 1.45 3.94
C ASP A 26 8.97 2.64 3.27
N GLY A 27 9.76 3.56 2.68
CA GLY A 27 9.28 4.81 2.08
C GLY A 27 8.88 5.89 3.09
N LEU A 28 9.10 5.66 4.38
CA LEU A 28 8.81 6.60 5.46
C LEU A 28 9.90 7.67 5.60
N GLY A 29 9.77 8.57 6.58
CA GLY A 29 10.62 9.74 6.70
C GLY A 29 12.08 9.40 7.04
N LEU A 30 13.01 10.02 6.29
CA LEU A 30 14.44 10.05 6.58
C LEU A 30 14.82 11.49 6.88
N THR A 31 15.14 11.81 8.13
CA THR A 31 15.24 13.20 8.57
C THR A 31 16.41 13.47 9.49
N ASN A 32 16.67 14.73 9.78
CA ASN A 32 17.59 15.28 10.80
C ASN A 32 18.96 14.59 10.81
N PRO A 33 19.67 14.52 9.67
CA PRO A 33 20.96 13.87 9.59
C PRO A 33 22.02 14.65 10.35
N THR A 34 22.97 13.94 10.95
CA THR A 34 24.17 14.52 11.55
C THR A 34 25.42 13.98 10.87
N ILE A 35 26.52 14.70 10.96
CA ILE A 35 27.77 14.39 10.25
C ILE A 35 28.95 14.35 11.22
N LEU A 36 29.84 13.38 11.02
CA LEU A 36 31.07 13.23 11.79
C LEU A 36 32.18 12.67 10.92
N LYS A 37 33.38 13.29 10.98
CA LYS A 37 34.57 12.74 10.36
C LYS A 37 35.44 12.03 11.41
N ILE A 38 35.79 10.77 11.12
CA ILE A 38 36.77 10.02 11.89
C ILE A 38 37.88 9.57 10.95
N LYS A 39 39.10 10.07 11.18
CA LYS A 39 40.25 9.87 10.27
C LYS A 39 39.89 10.36 8.85
N ASN A 40 39.90 9.46 7.87
CA ASN A 40 39.62 9.79 6.46
C ASN A 40 38.20 9.41 6.02
N LYS A 41 37.32 9.05 6.95
CA LYS A 41 35.94 8.65 6.63
C LYS A 41 34.95 9.65 7.21
N ILE A 42 33.95 9.97 6.40
CA ILE A 42 32.80 10.75 6.82
C ILE A 42 31.66 9.81 7.12
N TYR A 43 31.10 9.94 8.32
CA TYR A 43 29.92 9.21 8.78
C TYR A 43 28.75 10.16 8.90
N ILE A 44 27.58 9.67 8.51
CA ILE A 44 26.31 10.36 8.67
C ILE A 44 25.43 9.48 9.56
N ASN A 45 24.79 10.04 10.58
CA ASN A 45 23.64 9.40 11.19
C ASN A 45 22.38 9.95 10.54
N ILE A 46 21.51 9.08 10.03
CA ILE A 46 20.20 9.44 9.48
C ILE A 46 19.13 8.91 10.44
N ARG A 47 18.25 9.80 10.88
CA ARG A 47 17.06 9.44 11.64
C ARG A 47 15.98 8.94 10.67
N HIS A 48 15.61 7.67 10.80
CA HIS A 48 14.42 7.11 10.16
C HIS A 48 13.27 7.20 11.15
N VAL A 49 12.11 7.68 10.70
CA VAL A 49 10.91 7.82 11.52
C VAL A 49 9.79 6.95 10.96
N GLY A 50 9.06 6.25 11.83
CA GLY A 50 7.95 5.36 11.50
C GLY A 50 6.67 6.11 11.04
N TYR A 51 6.82 7.33 10.52
CA TYR A 51 5.72 8.19 10.08
C TYR A 51 6.15 9.08 8.92
N ALA A 52 5.18 9.76 8.30
CA ALA A 52 5.42 10.91 7.45
C ALA A 52 4.77 12.14 8.06
N LEU A 53 5.43 13.29 7.95
CA LEU A 53 4.82 14.56 8.32
C LEU A 53 4.02 15.08 7.11
N TYR A 54 2.73 15.24 7.28
CA TYR A 54 1.91 15.99 6.37
C TYR A 54 1.89 17.45 6.83
N HIS A 55 2.30 18.34 5.97
CA HIS A 55 2.27 19.75 6.26
C HIS A 55 1.66 20.51 5.08
N SER A 56 0.60 21.29 5.37
CA SER A 56 0.04 22.22 4.40
C SER A 56 1.00 23.40 4.24
N GLU A 57 1.49 23.60 3.05
CA GLU A 57 2.44 24.68 2.73
C GLU A 57 1.77 26.08 2.74
N LYS A 58 2.11 26.99 1.89
CA LYS A 58 1.92 28.44 2.01
C LYS A 58 0.46 28.92 2.16
N ASP A 59 -0.43 28.61 1.25
CA ASP A 59 -1.72 29.28 1.12
C ASP A 59 -2.95 28.38 1.35
N GLN A 60 -2.73 27.13 1.77
CA GLN A 60 -3.82 26.20 2.08
C GLN A 60 -4.86 26.04 0.95
N LYS A 61 -4.41 25.98 -0.32
CA LYS A 61 -5.27 25.63 -1.45
C LYS A 61 -6.05 24.34 -1.19
N PHE A 62 -5.47 23.46 -0.40
CA PHE A 62 -6.03 22.18 -0.04
C PHE A 62 -6.16 22.11 1.47
N GLN A 63 -7.39 22.20 1.97
CA GLN A 63 -7.63 21.96 3.38
C GLN A 63 -7.35 20.48 3.70
N SER A 64 -6.32 20.25 4.50
CA SER A 64 -6.07 18.94 5.05
C SER A 64 -7.09 18.60 6.11
N PRO A 65 -7.71 17.40 6.10
CA PRO A 65 -8.57 16.97 7.19
C PRO A 65 -7.80 16.79 8.52
N TYR A 66 -6.47 16.74 8.44
CA TYR A 66 -5.58 16.53 9.59
C TYR A 66 -5.04 17.82 10.19
N GLY A 67 -5.22 18.95 9.53
CA GLY A 67 -4.66 20.23 9.94
C GLY A 67 -3.38 20.58 9.20
N SER A 68 -2.77 21.68 9.62
CA SER A 68 -1.54 22.22 9.00
C SER A 68 -0.29 21.40 9.34
N LEU A 69 -0.30 20.71 10.46
CA LEU A 69 0.79 19.83 10.91
C LEU A 69 0.21 18.52 11.44
N CYS A 70 0.47 17.41 10.73
CA CYS A 70 -0.03 16.09 11.10
C CYS A 70 0.98 14.99 10.85
N TYR A 71 1.15 14.11 11.82
CA TYR A 71 1.95 12.90 11.67
C TYR A 71 1.08 11.78 11.08
N LEU A 72 1.47 11.27 9.91
CA LEU A 72 0.85 10.13 9.25
C LEU A 72 1.65 8.88 9.60
N ASN A 73 1.20 8.17 10.61
CA ASN A 73 1.69 6.84 10.96
C ASN A 73 0.86 5.74 10.28
N PRO A 74 1.36 4.51 10.14
CA PRO A 74 0.55 3.37 9.71
C PRO A 74 -0.72 3.20 10.56
N GLU A 75 -1.82 2.73 9.95
CA GLU A 75 -3.12 2.61 10.65
C GLU A 75 -3.08 1.61 11.82
N ASP A 76 -2.18 0.64 11.75
CA ASP A 76 -2.00 -0.43 12.75
C ASP A 76 -0.93 -0.12 13.80
N ASP A 77 -0.20 1.00 13.66
CA ASP A 77 0.84 1.43 14.61
C ASP A 77 0.70 2.90 14.96
N ILE A 78 0.23 3.18 16.17
CA ILE A 78 0.07 4.54 16.70
C ILE A 78 1.37 5.13 17.27
N THR A 79 2.45 4.35 17.32
CA THR A 79 3.74 4.83 17.84
C THR A 79 4.49 5.69 16.83
N LEU A 80 5.18 6.70 17.31
CA LEU A 80 6.09 7.54 16.52
C LEU A 80 7.52 7.03 16.71
N THR A 81 7.82 5.91 16.06
CA THR A 81 9.10 5.21 16.25
C THR A 81 10.22 5.88 15.50
N THR A 82 11.37 5.99 16.15
CA THR A 82 12.65 6.48 15.60
C THR A 82 13.69 5.38 15.59
N LYS A 83 14.36 5.19 14.46
CA LYS A 83 15.56 4.39 14.28
C LYS A 83 16.71 5.25 13.77
N ASN A 84 17.92 4.87 14.08
CA ASN A 84 19.14 5.58 13.66
C ASN A 84 19.96 4.69 12.72
N PHE A 85 20.44 5.26 11.61
CA PHE A 85 21.27 4.56 10.63
C PHE A 85 22.62 5.26 10.49
N ILE A 86 23.70 4.54 10.77
CA ILE A 86 25.04 5.05 10.50
C ILE A 86 25.44 4.72 9.08
N CYS A 87 25.76 5.75 8.32
CA CYS A 87 26.10 5.71 6.90
C CYS A 87 27.53 6.19 6.69
N GLU A 88 28.25 5.58 5.76
CA GLU A 88 29.55 6.09 5.26
C GLU A 88 29.28 6.89 3.97
N LEU A 89 29.75 8.15 3.93
CA LEU A 89 29.56 9.05 2.81
C LEU A 89 30.81 9.10 1.93
N ASN A 90 30.61 9.12 0.62
CA ASN A 90 31.65 9.52 -0.33
C ASN A 90 31.70 11.07 -0.41
N PRO A 91 32.79 11.73 0.01
CA PRO A 91 32.85 13.20 0.03
C PRO A 91 32.87 13.83 -1.37
N ASP A 92 33.33 13.09 -2.39
CA ASP A 92 33.41 13.61 -3.76
C ASP A 92 32.04 13.63 -4.47
N THR A 93 31.24 12.55 -4.28
CA THR A 93 29.92 12.43 -4.89
C THR A 93 28.78 12.84 -3.96
N LEU A 94 29.02 12.93 -2.64
CA LEU A 94 28.02 13.14 -1.58
C LEU A 94 26.99 12.01 -1.47
N GLU A 95 27.32 10.82 -1.94
CA GLU A 95 26.45 9.64 -1.91
C GLU A 95 26.76 8.73 -0.73
N ILE A 96 25.74 8.06 -0.23
CA ILE A 96 25.88 7.01 0.79
C ILE A 96 26.43 5.74 0.13
N VAL A 97 27.64 5.32 0.54
CA VAL A 97 28.27 4.10 0.01
C VAL A 97 28.02 2.87 0.87
N LYS A 98 27.76 3.06 2.17
CA LYS A 98 27.42 2.01 3.13
C LYS A 98 26.46 2.55 4.16
N TYR A 99 25.59 1.69 4.67
CA TYR A 99 24.70 2.02 5.77
C TYR A 99 24.48 0.81 6.68
N LYS A 100 24.16 1.07 7.93
CA LYS A 100 23.76 0.05 8.89
C LYS A 100 22.87 0.67 9.97
N GLU A 101 21.79 -0.02 10.32
CA GLU A 101 20.94 0.31 11.47
C GLU A 101 21.75 0.17 12.77
N VAL A 102 21.57 1.10 13.69
CA VAL A 102 22.09 1.00 15.05
C VAL A 102 21.35 -0.11 15.78
N ASP A 103 22.06 -1.16 16.17
CA ASP A 103 21.49 -2.31 16.88
C ASP A 103 21.34 -1.95 18.37
N THR A 104 20.11 -1.63 18.78
CA THR A 104 19.74 -1.24 20.15
C THR A 104 19.28 -2.43 21.00
N SER A 105 19.16 -3.61 20.42
CA SER A 105 18.52 -4.81 21.00
C SER A 105 19.05 -5.27 22.35
N LEU A 106 20.29 -4.90 22.70
CA LEU A 106 20.90 -5.24 23.99
C LEU A 106 20.28 -4.45 25.17
N LEU A 107 19.82 -3.23 24.90
CA LEU A 107 19.39 -2.27 25.92
C LEU A 107 17.93 -1.85 25.76
N ASP A 108 17.21 -2.45 24.80
CA ASP A 108 15.82 -2.13 24.56
C ASP A 108 14.94 -2.58 25.72
N VAL A 109 14.04 -1.69 26.11
CA VAL A 109 12.98 -1.93 27.08
C VAL A 109 11.63 -1.64 26.42
N LYS A 110 10.56 -2.23 26.94
CA LYS A 110 9.21 -1.95 26.42
C LYS A 110 8.91 -0.47 26.57
N PRO A 111 8.59 0.24 25.48
CA PRO A 111 8.23 1.66 25.52
C PRO A 111 6.97 1.88 26.37
N VAL A 112 6.94 2.98 27.10
CA VAL A 112 5.78 3.39 27.92
C VAL A 112 5.17 4.73 27.45
N TRP A 113 5.66 5.23 26.32
CA TRP A 113 5.20 6.45 25.66
C TRP A 113 5.19 6.29 24.14
N GLU A 114 4.40 7.10 23.43
CA GLU A 114 4.20 7.01 21.97
C GLU A 114 5.43 7.40 21.12
N PHE A 115 6.29 8.31 21.61
CA PHE A 115 7.52 8.69 20.92
C PHE A 115 8.65 7.74 21.32
N VAL A 116 8.98 6.81 20.43
CA VAL A 116 9.89 5.70 20.71
C VAL A 116 11.25 5.91 20.03
N GLY A 117 12.32 5.71 20.79
CA GLY A 117 13.69 5.73 20.30
C GLY A 117 14.45 7.03 20.60
N LEU A 118 15.68 7.12 20.08
CA LEU A 118 16.58 8.25 20.28
C LEU A 118 16.39 9.26 19.14
N GLU A 119 15.75 10.39 19.44
CA GLU A 119 15.41 11.44 18.46
C GLU A 119 16.56 12.45 18.32
N ASP A 120 16.69 13.00 17.10
CA ASP A 120 17.61 14.09 16.75
C ASP A 120 19.05 13.87 17.26
N ALA A 121 19.54 12.66 17.06
CA ALA A 121 20.79 12.21 17.63
C ALA A 121 22.00 12.79 16.88
N ARG A 122 22.83 13.55 17.59
CA ARG A 122 24.13 14.05 17.11
C ARG A 122 25.18 12.97 17.25
N LEU A 123 25.98 12.79 16.23
CA LEU A 123 27.07 11.82 16.19
C LEU A 123 28.37 12.50 16.68
N VAL A 124 29.03 11.91 17.67
CA VAL A 124 30.31 12.41 18.23
C VAL A 124 31.30 11.28 18.37
N ASN A 125 32.59 11.65 18.44
CA ASN A 125 33.70 10.73 18.73
C ASN A 125 34.47 11.25 19.94
N TRP A 126 34.04 10.82 21.13
CA TRP A 126 34.70 11.16 22.39
C TRP A 126 35.47 9.97 22.93
N ASP A 127 36.66 10.21 23.44
CA ASP A 127 37.57 9.17 23.96
C ASP A 127 37.81 8.02 22.95
N ASN A 128 37.88 8.34 21.67
CA ASN A 128 37.96 7.38 20.54
C ASN A 128 36.79 6.40 20.47
N LYS A 129 35.63 6.75 21.02
CA LYS A 129 34.40 6.00 20.95
C LYS A 129 33.37 6.78 20.14
N MET A 130 32.73 6.08 19.21
CA MET A 130 31.59 6.63 18.49
C MET A 130 30.36 6.60 19.37
N GLN A 131 29.71 7.73 19.53
CA GLN A 131 28.53 7.89 20.36
C GLN A 131 27.46 8.70 19.67
N LEU A 132 26.19 8.41 20.02
CA LEU A 132 25.03 9.20 19.66
C LEU A 132 24.51 9.92 20.90
N THR A 133 24.17 11.20 20.75
CA THR A 133 23.53 11.95 21.83
C THR A 133 22.32 12.69 21.28
N GLY A 134 21.15 12.45 21.88
CA GLY A 134 19.86 12.95 21.42
C GLY A 134 18.86 12.93 22.56
N VAL A 135 17.58 13.16 22.24
CA VAL A 135 16.52 13.12 23.25
C VAL A 135 15.78 11.79 23.20
N ARG A 136 15.43 11.24 24.37
CA ARG A 136 14.56 10.09 24.50
C ARG A 136 13.40 10.38 25.44
N ARG A 137 12.21 9.88 25.08
CA ARG A 137 10.94 10.18 25.75
C ARG A 137 10.16 8.93 26.20
N ASP A 138 10.46 7.77 25.63
CA ASP A 138 9.73 6.51 25.79
C ASP A 138 9.97 5.77 27.12
N THR A 139 10.80 6.33 28.01
CA THR A 139 11.15 5.75 29.31
C THR A 139 10.27 6.24 30.47
N THR A 140 9.33 7.16 30.23
CA THR A 140 8.41 7.72 31.22
C THR A 140 6.98 7.75 30.69
N THR A 141 6.00 7.50 31.55
CA THR A 141 4.57 7.45 31.18
C THR A 141 3.95 8.81 30.81
N ASN A 142 4.65 9.90 31.08
CA ASN A 142 4.24 11.26 30.72
C ASN A 142 5.13 11.89 29.64
N GLY A 143 6.02 11.09 29.01
CA GLY A 143 6.86 11.51 27.90
C GLY A 143 7.90 12.59 28.25
N VAL A 144 8.39 12.60 29.50
CA VAL A 144 9.46 13.54 29.92
C VAL A 144 10.72 13.28 29.10
N GLY A 145 11.13 14.29 28.32
CA GLY A 145 12.31 14.22 27.47
C GLY A 145 13.59 14.53 28.23
N ARG A 146 14.61 13.69 28.07
CA ARG A 146 15.97 13.94 28.55
C ARG A 146 16.95 13.59 27.45
N MET A 147 18.10 14.32 27.47
CA MET A 147 19.24 13.92 26.66
C MET A 147 19.71 12.53 27.08
N GLU A 148 20.12 11.73 26.13
CA GLU A 148 20.79 10.46 26.36
C GLU A 148 22.09 10.38 25.58
N LEU A 149 23.05 9.65 26.13
CA LEU A 149 24.30 9.32 25.50
C LEU A 149 24.36 7.81 25.26
N SER A 150 24.43 7.42 24.00
CA SER A 150 24.49 6.05 23.53
C SER A 150 25.91 5.75 23.00
N GLU A 151 26.64 4.78 23.58
CA GLU A 151 27.94 4.34 23.11
C GLU A 151 27.81 3.18 22.15
N LEU A 152 28.47 3.30 20.98
CA LEU A 152 28.42 2.31 19.90
C LEU A 152 29.75 1.55 19.78
N LYS A 153 29.68 0.22 19.59
CA LYS A 153 30.83 -0.57 19.13
C LYS A 153 31.09 -0.35 17.64
N ASN A 154 32.25 -0.85 17.16
CA ASN A 154 32.68 -0.75 15.76
C ASN A 154 31.67 -1.31 14.74
N ASN A 155 30.77 -2.19 15.17
CA ASN A 155 29.70 -2.73 14.35
C ASN A 155 28.35 -1.99 14.50
N PHE A 156 28.38 -0.81 15.14
CA PHE A 156 27.22 0.04 15.46
C PHE A 156 26.18 -0.63 16.38
N LYS A 157 26.61 -1.55 17.23
CA LYS A 157 25.79 -2.08 18.31
C LYS A 157 25.90 -1.17 19.53
N GLU A 158 24.76 -0.72 20.04
CA GLU A 158 24.67 0.04 21.28
C GLU A 158 25.05 -0.86 22.47
N ILE A 159 26.02 -0.41 23.25
CA ILE A 159 26.55 -1.18 24.40
C ILE A 159 26.37 -0.49 25.72
N SER A 160 26.10 0.81 25.71
CA SER A 160 25.81 1.61 26.88
C SER A 160 24.84 2.72 26.53
N ARG A 161 23.93 2.97 27.44
CA ARG A 161 22.93 4.04 27.35
C ARG A 161 22.91 4.78 28.68
N LYS A 162 23.16 6.08 28.65
CA LYS A 162 23.20 6.95 29.81
C LYS A 162 22.21 8.07 29.63
N ARG A 163 21.23 8.13 30.53
CA ARG A 163 20.28 9.25 30.62
C ARG A 163 20.98 10.42 31.32
N ILE A 164 20.90 11.60 30.72
CA ILE A 164 21.50 12.82 31.26
C ILE A 164 20.38 13.62 31.92
N GLU A 165 20.41 13.70 33.23
CA GLU A 165 19.42 14.45 33.99
C GLU A 165 19.62 15.96 33.84
N SER A 166 18.52 16.70 33.91
CA SER A 166 18.51 18.16 33.80
C SER A 166 19.15 18.81 35.02
N THR A 167 19.77 19.94 34.79
CA THR A 167 20.14 20.88 35.90
C THR A 167 18.92 21.61 36.46
N ASP A 168 17.78 21.59 35.76
CA ASP A 168 16.46 22.06 36.18
C ASP A 168 15.50 20.88 36.35
N GLU A 169 15.17 20.54 37.60
CA GLU A 169 14.27 19.42 37.92
C GLU A 169 12.83 19.62 37.40
N ASN A 170 12.41 20.86 37.17
CA ASN A 170 11.06 21.20 36.69
C ASN A 170 10.93 21.13 35.14
N SER A 171 12.04 20.96 34.44
CA SER A 171 11.99 20.90 32.98
C SER A 171 11.28 19.64 32.49
N TYR A 172 10.18 19.84 31.73
CA TYR A 172 9.46 18.72 31.09
C TYR A 172 10.27 18.07 29.97
N CYS A 173 11.00 18.86 29.19
CA CYS A 173 11.74 18.32 28.04
C CYS A 173 13.07 19.04 27.82
N GLU A 174 14.14 18.36 28.18
CA GLU A 174 15.50 18.76 27.83
C GLU A 174 15.88 18.12 26.50
N LYS A 175 16.09 18.95 25.50
CA LYS A 175 16.49 18.51 24.16
C LYS A 175 17.37 19.53 23.47
N ASN A 176 17.97 19.12 22.37
CA ASN A 176 18.78 19.96 21.50
C ASN A 176 20.05 20.53 22.18
N TRP A 177 20.56 19.90 23.23
CA TRP A 177 21.88 20.23 23.72
C TRP A 177 22.91 19.92 22.63
N MET A 178 23.80 20.86 22.36
CA MET A 178 24.81 20.77 21.30
C MET A 178 26.11 20.19 21.86
N PRO A 179 26.48 18.93 21.54
CA PRO A 179 27.72 18.35 22.03
C PRO A 179 28.92 19.07 21.42
N ILE A 180 29.96 19.30 22.23
CA ILE A 180 31.19 19.98 21.78
C ILE A 180 32.19 18.90 21.33
N SER A 181 32.54 18.93 20.05
CA SER A 181 33.21 17.81 19.37
C SER A 181 34.62 17.50 19.96
N ASP A 182 35.39 18.52 20.37
CA ASP A 182 36.73 18.39 20.93
C ASP A 182 36.79 18.47 22.49
N MET A 183 35.62 18.60 23.13
CA MET A 183 35.47 18.58 24.58
C MET A 183 34.57 17.43 25.03
N PRO A 184 35.12 16.22 25.35
CA PRO A 184 34.31 15.08 25.71
C PRO A 184 33.32 15.37 26.84
N TYR A 185 32.05 14.94 26.60
CA TYR A 185 30.94 15.07 27.56
C TYR A 185 30.52 16.49 27.92
N HIS A 186 30.98 17.52 27.16
CA HIS A 186 30.53 18.90 27.29
C HIS A 186 29.48 19.24 26.23
N TYR A 187 28.52 20.08 26.63
CA TYR A 187 27.44 20.51 25.79
C TYR A 187 27.19 22.01 25.93
N VAL A 188 26.92 22.70 24.87
CA VAL A 188 26.23 24.00 24.93
C VAL A 188 24.75 23.70 25.12
N LYS A 189 24.20 23.96 26.31
CA LYS A 189 22.80 23.73 26.67
C LYS A 189 21.91 24.85 26.17
N TRP A 190 22.34 26.10 26.36
CA TRP A 190 21.68 27.31 25.85
C TRP A 190 22.65 28.18 25.09
N THR A 191 22.15 28.89 24.08
CA THR A 191 22.97 29.75 23.23
C THR A 191 23.06 31.19 23.79
N CYS A 192 21.96 31.73 24.30
CA CYS A 192 21.90 33.09 24.82
C CYS A 192 20.93 33.15 26.01
N PRO A 193 21.45 33.32 27.26
CA PRO A 193 22.87 33.32 27.64
C PRO A 193 23.55 32.01 27.20
N THR A 194 24.87 32.03 26.99
CA THR A 194 25.58 30.79 26.64
C THR A 194 25.85 30.00 27.91
N GLU A 195 25.15 28.88 28.05
CA GLU A 195 25.33 27.90 29.14
C GLU A 195 26.06 26.65 28.62
N VAL A 196 27.22 26.37 29.21
CA VAL A 196 27.98 25.16 28.94
C VAL A 196 27.88 24.25 30.13
N VAL A 197 27.51 23.01 29.91
CA VAL A 197 27.40 21.96 30.92
C VAL A 197 28.34 20.81 30.63
N LYS A 198 28.77 20.12 31.69
CA LYS A 198 29.55 18.89 31.61
C LYS A 198 28.81 17.75 32.28
N TYR A 199 28.69 16.64 31.57
CA TYR A 199 28.19 15.38 32.11
C TYR A 199 29.35 14.51 32.59
N ASP A 200 29.36 14.15 33.85
CA ASP A 200 30.31 13.17 34.37
C ASP A 200 29.79 11.75 34.14
N ILE A 201 30.43 11.02 33.23
CA ILE A 201 30.03 9.67 32.83
C ILE A 201 30.14 8.64 33.96
N ASN A 202 30.98 8.90 35.00
CA ASN A 202 31.19 8.00 36.12
C ASN A 202 30.15 8.20 37.21
N THR A 203 29.81 9.46 37.51
CA THR A 203 28.87 9.79 38.57
C THR A 203 27.43 9.98 38.08
N GLY A 204 27.24 10.22 36.78
CA GLY A 204 25.94 10.53 36.18
C GLY A 204 25.46 11.96 36.47
N VAL A 205 26.30 12.81 37.03
CA VAL A 205 25.94 14.18 37.42
C VAL A 205 26.24 15.17 36.30
N THR A 206 25.30 16.06 36.01
CA THR A 206 25.51 17.20 35.11
C THR A 206 25.82 18.46 35.90
N THR A 207 26.90 19.13 35.54
CA THR A 207 27.32 20.37 36.20
C THR A 207 27.44 21.51 35.18
N GLN A 208 27.00 22.72 35.55
CA GLN A 208 27.26 23.93 34.78
C GLN A 208 28.76 24.32 34.93
N VAL A 209 29.46 24.41 33.80
CA VAL A 209 30.89 24.78 33.80
C VAL A 209 31.12 26.20 33.31
N SER A 210 30.17 26.78 32.57
CA SER A 210 30.20 28.17 32.16
C SER A 210 28.78 28.70 31.96
N LEU A 211 28.59 29.98 32.31
CA LEU A 211 27.38 30.76 32.02
C LEU A 211 27.82 32.18 31.66
N VAL A 212 27.67 32.55 30.37
CA VAL A 212 28.10 33.83 29.86
C VAL A 212 26.89 34.61 29.34
N GLN A 213 26.68 35.79 29.94
CA GLN A 213 25.71 36.73 29.44
C GLN A 213 26.23 37.34 28.12
N GLN A 214 25.39 37.43 27.11
CA GLN A 214 25.82 37.88 25.79
C GLN A 214 25.40 39.34 25.56
N ASP A 215 26.24 40.08 24.86
CA ASP A 215 25.91 41.47 24.45
C ASP A 215 24.99 41.54 23.22
N VAL A 216 24.64 40.37 22.65
CA VAL A 216 23.71 40.26 21.51
C VAL A 216 22.32 39.84 21.97
N SER A 217 21.30 40.33 21.31
CA SER A 217 19.91 39.91 21.53
C SER A 217 19.31 39.35 20.26
N PHE A 218 18.53 38.31 20.38
CA PHE A 218 17.84 37.66 19.28
C PHE A 218 16.32 37.88 19.43
N LYS A 219 15.63 37.91 18.29
CA LYS A 219 14.16 38.08 18.27
C LYS A 219 13.41 36.90 18.91
N ARG A 220 14.02 35.72 18.84
CA ARG A 220 13.48 34.44 19.38
C ARG A 220 14.55 33.72 20.19
N ASP A 221 14.08 32.73 20.94
CA ASP A 221 15.01 31.79 21.61
C ASP A 221 15.87 31.04 20.60
N VAL A 222 17.16 31.19 20.69
CA VAL A 222 18.13 30.50 19.84
C VAL A 222 18.44 29.14 20.47
N ARG A 223 17.84 28.11 19.91
CA ARG A 223 17.91 26.74 20.41
C ARG A 223 19.01 25.96 19.69
N GLY A 224 19.54 24.92 20.32
CA GLY A 224 20.59 24.09 19.76
C GLY A 224 20.16 23.35 18.48
N GLY A 225 21.07 23.25 17.54
CA GLY A 225 20.91 22.54 16.27
C GLY A 225 22.01 21.49 16.09
N SER A 226 23.11 21.82 15.40
CA SER A 226 24.24 20.91 15.15
C SER A 226 25.07 20.64 16.41
N GLN A 227 26.06 19.74 16.31
CA GLN A 227 27.16 19.71 17.24
C GLN A 227 27.98 21.02 17.10
N VAL A 228 28.70 21.39 18.18
CA VAL A 228 29.66 22.49 18.17
C VAL A 228 30.99 21.97 17.65
N VAL A 229 31.52 22.60 16.60
CA VAL A 229 32.76 22.19 15.95
C VAL A 229 33.81 23.33 16.03
N LYS A 230 35.06 22.97 16.03
CA LYS A 230 36.15 23.96 15.99
C LYS A 230 36.40 24.42 14.53
N TYR A 231 36.48 25.74 14.36
CA TYR A 231 36.89 26.36 13.09
C TYR A 231 37.90 27.46 13.40
N LYS A 232 39.14 27.28 12.97
CA LYS A 232 40.27 28.16 13.38
C LYS A 232 40.37 28.21 14.91
N ASP A 233 40.32 29.39 15.47
CA ASP A 233 40.38 29.61 16.94
C ASP A 233 39.01 29.77 17.59
N TYR A 234 37.94 29.43 16.88
CA TYR A 234 36.55 29.62 17.30
C TYR A 234 35.79 28.31 17.40
N TYR A 235 34.71 28.33 18.18
CA TYR A 235 33.68 27.31 18.21
C TYR A 235 32.48 27.73 17.37
N VAL A 236 31.96 26.86 16.54
CA VAL A 236 30.88 27.16 15.61
C VAL A 236 29.77 26.13 15.74
N ALA A 237 28.54 26.58 15.78
CA ALA A 237 27.38 25.73 15.61
C ALA A 237 26.33 26.36 14.70
N LEU A 238 25.51 25.53 14.11
CA LEU A 238 24.27 25.89 13.47
C LEU A 238 23.14 25.68 14.46
N THR A 239 22.41 26.74 14.76
CA THR A 239 21.29 26.76 15.71
C THR A 239 19.97 26.94 14.98
N HIS A 240 18.84 26.78 15.70
CA HIS A 240 17.52 27.05 15.14
C HIS A 240 16.69 27.93 16.08
N GLU A 241 15.76 28.63 15.47
CA GLU A 241 14.73 29.43 16.10
C GLU A 241 13.37 28.94 15.59
N VAL A 242 12.31 29.01 16.41
CA VAL A 242 10.99 28.51 16.03
C VAL A 242 9.93 29.52 16.42
N ASP A 243 9.08 29.91 15.46
CA ASP A 243 7.78 30.48 15.73
C ASP A 243 6.76 29.34 15.86
N LEU A 244 6.01 29.33 16.93
CA LEU A 244 4.94 28.38 17.19
C LEU A 244 3.64 29.14 17.35
N TRP A 245 2.59 28.71 16.64
CA TRP A 245 1.25 29.27 16.78
C TRP A 245 0.18 28.19 16.64
N ASN A 246 -1.04 28.55 16.97
CA ASN A 246 -2.21 27.77 16.60
C ASN A 246 -2.91 28.44 15.42
N ASP A 247 -3.40 27.64 14.47
CA ASP A 247 -4.25 28.15 13.40
C ASP A 247 -5.63 28.57 13.91
N GLU A 248 -6.49 29.08 13.03
CA GLU A 248 -7.85 29.53 13.36
C GLU A 248 -8.75 28.44 13.99
N GLN A 249 -8.37 27.16 13.82
CA GLN A 249 -9.07 26.00 14.36
C GLN A 249 -8.40 25.45 15.64
N GLY A 250 -7.41 26.17 16.18
CA GLY A 250 -6.68 25.78 17.39
C GLY A 250 -5.64 24.67 17.18
N ARG A 251 -5.27 24.35 15.94
CA ARG A 251 -4.29 23.33 15.61
C ARG A 251 -2.89 23.92 15.56
N LYS A 252 -1.89 23.16 16.07
CA LYS A 252 -0.50 23.61 16.12
C LYS A 252 0.10 23.77 14.72
N ASP A 253 0.88 24.81 14.54
CA ASP A 253 1.72 25.05 13.37
C ASP A 253 3.05 25.65 13.79
N ALA A 254 4.07 25.57 12.93
CA ALA A 254 5.43 25.98 13.25
C ALA A 254 6.15 26.53 12.02
N GLN A 255 7.09 27.44 12.25
CA GLN A 255 8.02 27.92 11.26
C GLN A 255 9.42 27.94 11.85
N TYR A 256 10.36 27.27 11.18
CA TYR A 256 11.74 27.14 11.62
C TYR A 256 12.64 28.12 10.86
N TYR A 257 13.64 28.64 11.57
CA TYR A 257 14.72 29.48 11.06
C TYR A 257 16.04 28.98 11.60
N HIS A 258 17.13 29.32 10.94
CA HIS A 258 18.47 28.90 11.32
C HIS A 258 19.42 30.08 11.41
N ARG A 259 20.47 29.91 12.20
CA ARG A 259 21.53 30.91 12.40
C ARG A 259 22.84 30.20 12.72
N PHE A 260 23.93 30.66 12.12
CA PHE A 260 25.27 30.31 12.61
C PHE A 260 25.63 31.17 13.82
N ILE A 261 26.18 30.53 14.85
CA ILE A 261 26.73 31.17 16.03
C ILE A 261 28.21 30.79 16.12
N VAL A 262 29.03 31.79 16.43
CA VAL A 262 30.48 31.65 16.57
C VAL A 262 30.90 32.21 17.90
N TRP A 263 31.47 31.35 18.75
CA TRP A 263 32.01 31.72 20.05
C TRP A 263 33.53 31.75 20.04
N ASP A 264 34.09 32.61 20.89
CA ASP A 264 35.49 32.54 21.27
C ASP A 264 35.74 31.39 22.30
N LYS A 265 36.99 31.26 22.77
CA LYS A 265 37.38 30.24 23.76
C LYS A 265 36.72 30.44 25.14
N ASP A 266 36.23 31.64 25.44
CA ASP A 266 35.64 32.03 26.71
C ASP A 266 34.07 32.01 26.61
N TRP A 267 33.53 31.50 25.50
CA TRP A 267 32.09 31.35 25.18
C TRP A 267 31.35 32.66 24.96
N ASN A 268 32.05 33.76 24.64
CA ASN A 268 31.38 34.96 24.13
C ASN A 268 31.00 34.77 22.66
N ILE A 269 29.80 35.18 22.26
CA ILE A 269 29.36 35.22 20.86
C ILE A 269 30.11 36.38 20.19
N VAL A 270 31.06 36.07 19.32
CA VAL A 270 31.87 37.06 18.60
C VAL A 270 31.40 37.32 17.18
N TYR A 271 30.75 36.34 16.57
CA TYR A 271 30.11 36.50 15.24
C TYR A 271 28.83 35.68 15.20
N ASN A 272 27.89 36.12 14.38
CA ASN A 272 26.67 35.36 14.07
C ASN A 272 26.11 35.77 12.70
N SER A 273 25.43 34.87 12.03
CA SER A 273 24.72 35.21 10.80
C SER A 273 23.36 35.86 11.09
N ASP A 274 22.77 36.48 10.08
CA ASP A 274 21.33 36.70 10.07
C ASP A 274 20.59 35.37 10.03
N GLU A 275 19.27 35.41 10.33
CA GLU A 275 18.40 34.25 10.22
C GLU A 275 18.18 33.85 8.75
N PHE A 276 18.18 32.55 8.47
CA PHE A 276 17.96 32.00 7.14
C PHE A 276 17.14 30.70 7.17
N LYS A 277 16.69 30.28 5.99
CA LYS A 277 16.14 28.97 5.70
C LYS A 277 16.97 28.25 4.64
N PHE A 278 16.85 26.92 4.57
CA PHE A 278 17.54 26.14 3.54
C PHE A 278 16.80 26.17 2.21
N ALA A 279 15.51 25.84 2.19
CA ALA A 279 14.67 25.75 1.02
C ALA A 279 13.23 26.28 1.27
N ASP A 280 13.11 27.24 2.17
CA ASP A 280 11.86 27.92 2.56
C ASP A 280 10.73 26.98 2.96
N ALA A 281 11.03 25.80 3.52
CA ALA A 281 10.02 24.95 4.12
C ALA A 281 9.58 25.46 5.50
N ARG A 282 8.43 25.01 5.97
CA ARG A 282 7.94 25.31 7.31
C ARG A 282 8.85 24.67 8.36
N ILE A 283 9.16 23.40 8.17
CA ILE A 283 9.99 22.61 9.09
C ILE A 283 11.28 22.23 8.39
N GLU A 284 12.36 22.82 8.84
CA GLU A 284 13.72 22.49 8.46
C GLU A 284 14.55 22.37 9.71
N PHE A 285 15.42 21.37 9.80
CA PHE A 285 16.22 21.18 10.99
C PHE A 285 17.60 20.62 10.68
N SER A 286 18.66 21.23 11.21
CA SER A 286 20.02 20.75 11.03
C SER A 286 20.60 20.22 12.35
N CYS A 287 21.06 18.97 12.32
CA CYS A 287 21.77 18.33 13.41
C CYS A 287 23.27 18.19 13.17
N GLY A 288 23.81 18.62 12.03
CA GLY A 288 25.21 18.35 11.72
C GLY A 288 25.90 19.34 10.81
N ILE A 289 27.10 19.76 11.22
CA ILE A 289 28.05 20.52 10.40
C ILE A 289 29.44 19.93 10.52
N HIS A 290 30.26 20.08 9.47
CA HIS A 290 31.66 19.67 9.50
C HIS A 290 32.48 20.53 8.54
N PHE A 291 33.57 21.16 9.03
CA PHE A 291 34.49 21.92 8.20
C PHE A 291 35.55 21.00 7.57
N GLU A 292 35.59 21.00 6.25
CA GLU A 292 36.68 20.48 5.43
C GLU A 292 37.65 21.63 5.06
N LYS A 293 38.72 21.29 4.38
CA LYS A 293 39.78 22.29 4.04
C LYS A 293 39.21 23.54 3.37
N ASN A 294 38.29 23.43 2.42
CA ASN A 294 37.78 24.52 1.60
C ASN A 294 36.26 24.70 1.69
N GLU A 295 35.55 23.77 2.30
CA GLU A 295 34.07 23.79 2.34
C GLU A 295 33.54 23.34 3.69
N LEU A 296 32.42 23.92 4.07
CA LEU A 296 31.60 23.49 5.20
C LEU A 296 30.52 22.55 4.67
N LEU A 297 30.45 21.35 5.22
CA LEU A 297 29.38 20.39 4.99
C LEU A 297 28.28 20.61 6.03
N ILE A 298 27.05 20.72 5.57
CA ILE A 298 25.87 20.93 6.42
C ILE A 298 24.86 19.84 6.10
N THR A 299 24.39 19.12 7.10
CA THR A 299 23.30 18.15 6.93
C THR A 299 22.03 18.70 7.55
N PHE A 300 20.90 18.56 6.84
CA PHE A 300 19.62 19.07 7.32
C PHE A 300 18.44 18.19 6.88
N GLY A 301 17.40 18.21 7.70
CA GLY A 301 16.10 17.61 7.42
C GLY A 301 15.14 18.64 6.82
N PHE A 302 14.25 18.18 5.97
CA PHE A 302 13.22 18.95 5.29
C PHE A 302 11.85 18.29 5.54
N GLN A 303 10.93 19.01 6.16
CA GLN A 303 9.56 18.58 6.49
C GLN A 303 9.49 17.25 7.28
N ASP A 304 10.51 16.94 8.08
CA ASP A 304 10.66 15.66 8.78
C ASP A 304 10.49 14.41 7.90
N THR A 305 10.68 14.56 6.59
CA THR A 305 10.50 13.48 5.60
C THR A 305 11.73 13.21 4.77
N THR A 306 12.60 14.22 4.58
CA THR A 306 13.72 14.17 3.63
C THR A 306 15.00 14.64 4.29
N SER A 307 16.13 14.03 3.92
CA SER A 307 17.47 14.43 4.35
C SER A 307 18.31 14.93 3.19
N PHE A 308 19.04 16.02 3.44
CA PHE A 308 19.98 16.61 2.48
C PHE A 308 21.36 16.83 3.10
N ILE A 309 22.35 16.89 2.22
CA ILE A 309 23.66 17.46 2.50
C ILE A 309 23.92 18.62 1.55
N LEU A 310 24.33 19.75 2.11
CA LEU A 310 24.75 20.96 1.41
C LEU A 310 26.23 21.18 1.66
N THR A 311 26.99 21.50 0.62
CA THR A 311 28.35 22.03 0.79
C THR A 311 28.33 23.53 0.55
N MET A 312 29.07 24.26 1.40
CA MET A 312 29.19 25.71 1.35
C MET A 312 30.67 26.06 1.36
N PRO A 313 31.20 26.91 0.42
CA PRO A 313 32.58 27.37 0.53
C PRO A 313 32.87 28.05 1.87
N ASN A 314 33.98 27.72 2.53
CA ASN A 314 34.34 28.31 3.83
C ASN A 314 34.41 29.82 3.79
N ILE A 315 34.86 30.37 2.66
CA ILE A 315 34.91 31.83 2.46
C ILE A 315 33.51 32.46 2.48
N TYR A 316 32.49 31.78 1.96
CA TYR A 316 31.12 32.26 2.04
C TYR A 316 30.54 32.15 3.46
N PHE A 317 30.89 31.10 4.22
CA PHE A 317 30.58 31.04 5.62
C PHE A 317 31.16 32.23 6.39
N GLU A 318 32.46 32.56 6.16
CA GLU A 318 33.15 33.70 6.82
C GLU A 318 32.46 35.03 6.52
N GLU A 319 32.00 35.24 5.28
CA GLU A 319 31.21 36.43 4.92
C GLU A 319 29.85 36.43 5.63
N LEU A 320 29.17 35.32 5.59
CA LEU A 320 27.79 35.18 6.15
C LEU A 320 27.74 35.51 7.65
N VAL A 321 28.78 35.12 8.40
CA VAL A 321 28.88 35.43 9.85
C VAL A 321 29.56 36.78 10.16
N GLY A 322 30.10 37.50 9.17
CA GLY A 322 30.76 38.78 9.35
C GLY A 322 32.24 38.71 9.71
N MET A 323 32.90 37.56 9.50
CA MET A 323 34.37 37.43 9.70
C MET A 323 35.17 38.06 8.57
N LYS A 324 34.60 38.20 7.38
CA LYS A 324 35.20 38.84 6.21
C LYS A 324 34.20 39.72 5.46
N ASN A 325 34.73 40.72 4.74
CA ASN A 325 33.93 41.58 3.87
C ASN A 325 34.19 41.21 2.41
N ASN A 326 33.11 41.03 1.63
CA ASN A 326 33.03 40.89 0.18
C ASN A 326 34.16 40.11 -0.52
N SER A 327 33.95 38.85 -0.82
CA SER A 327 34.83 38.00 -1.61
C SER A 327 34.32 37.87 -3.06
N ASN A 328 35.22 37.89 -4.05
CA ASN A 328 34.88 37.60 -5.44
C ASN A 328 34.68 36.09 -5.62
N PHE A 329 33.51 35.69 -6.07
CA PHE A 329 33.16 34.29 -6.36
C PHE A 329 33.16 34.04 -7.86
N PHE A 330 33.68 32.88 -8.26
CA PHE A 330 33.53 32.38 -9.63
C PHE A 330 32.34 31.44 -9.67
N ALA A 331 31.27 31.79 -10.38
CA ALA A 331 30.12 30.91 -10.59
C ALA A 331 30.57 29.65 -11.37
N ARG A 332 30.21 28.49 -10.87
CA ARG A 332 30.29 27.23 -11.63
C ARG A 332 29.01 27.04 -12.43
N ASP A 333 29.13 26.55 -13.66
CA ASP A 333 27.98 26.12 -14.46
C ASP A 333 27.49 24.77 -13.91
N THR A 334 26.55 24.84 -12.97
CA THR A 334 26.11 23.70 -12.15
C THR A 334 24.67 23.28 -12.41
N ALA A 335 23.93 23.93 -13.33
CA ALA A 335 22.48 23.82 -13.46
C ALA A 335 21.97 22.54 -14.19
N LYS A 336 22.65 21.38 -14.10
CA LYS A 336 22.25 20.20 -14.88
C LYS A 336 21.40 19.21 -14.13
N ASP A 337 21.58 19.01 -12.82
CA ASP A 337 20.81 18.05 -12.03
C ASP A 337 19.56 18.66 -11.38
N ILE A 338 18.62 17.81 -11.00
CA ILE A 338 17.31 18.23 -10.47
C ILE A 338 17.41 18.91 -9.10
N PHE A 339 18.38 18.52 -8.27
CA PHE A 339 18.56 19.08 -6.93
C PHE A 339 19.13 20.48 -7.00
N THR A 340 20.10 20.68 -7.88
CA THR A 340 20.65 22.01 -8.17
C THR A 340 19.58 22.94 -8.74
N LYS A 341 18.75 22.48 -9.70
CA LYS A 341 17.63 23.26 -10.24
C LYS A 341 16.64 23.64 -9.16
N TYR A 342 16.26 22.69 -8.31
CA TYR A 342 15.38 22.94 -7.17
C TYR A 342 15.97 24.00 -6.22
N ALA A 343 17.23 23.84 -5.80
CA ALA A 343 17.86 24.76 -4.87
C ALA A 343 18.07 26.16 -5.43
N LEU A 344 18.19 26.30 -6.74
CA LEU A 344 18.26 27.61 -7.41
C LEU A 344 16.90 28.30 -7.53
N ASP A 345 15.80 27.52 -7.54
CA ASP A 345 14.43 28.01 -7.67
C ASP A 345 13.44 27.04 -7.01
N TYR A 346 13.42 27.03 -5.67
CA TYR A 346 12.59 26.13 -4.86
C TYR A 346 11.10 26.50 -4.83
N ASP A 347 10.75 27.74 -5.23
CA ASP A 347 9.37 28.20 -5.36
C ASP A 347 8.75 27.85 -6.72
N ASN A 348 9.45 27.12 -7.56
CA ASN A 348 8.96 26.66 -8.85
C ASN A 348 8.20 25.34 -8.70
N GLY A 349 6.91 25.32 -9.05
CA GLY A 349 6.07 24.14 -8.95
C GLY A 349 6.61 22.94 -9.74
N LYS A 350 7.13 23.18 -10.96
CA LYS A 350 7.71 22.12 -11.80
C LYS A 350 8.98 21.51 -11.19
N ASN A 351 9.83 22.30 -10.54
CA ASN A 351 11.02 21.81 -9.86
C ASN A 351 10.62 20.92 -8.67
N ASN A 352 9.63 21.35 -7.89
CA ASN A 352 9.06 20.54 -6.80
C ASN A 352 8.44 19.24 -7.33
N PHE A 353 7.66 19.31 -8.41
CA PHE A 353 7.07 18.15 -9.05
C PHE A 353 8.14 17.14 -9.52
N ASN A 354 9.21 17.61 -10.15
CA ASN A 354 10.31 16.75 -10.60
C ASN A 354 11.03 16.05 -9.43
N LEU A 355 11.23 16.74 -8.31
CA LEU A 355 11.74 16.10 -7.08
C LEU A 355 10.75 15.09 -6.52
N GLY A 356 9.46 15.42 -6.49
CA GLY A 356 8.41 14.47 -6.12
C GLY A 356 8.49 13.17 -6.93
N LEU A 357 8.63 13.28 -8.27
CA LEU A 357 8.81 12.13 -9.16
C LEU A 357 10.10 11.35 -8.86
N TYR A 358 11.21 12.04 -8.66
CA TYR A 358 12.48 11.39 -8.33
C TYR A 358 12.36 10.51 -7.07
N TYR A 359 11.81 11.07 -5.99
CA TYR A 359 11.60 10.32 -4.75
C TYR A 359 10.54 9.22 -4.89
N TYR A 360 9.51 9.45 -5.71
CA TYR A 360 8.49 8.43 -6.03
C TYR A 360 9.11 7.21 -6.70
N GLN A 361 9.97 7.41 -7.69
CA GLN A 361 10.70 6.34 -8.39
C GLN A 361 11.64 5.55 -7.47
N GLN A 362 12.13 6.18 -6.40
CA GLN A 362 12.92 5.53 -5.35
C GLN A 362 12.07 4.92 -4.25
N SER A 363 10.74 4.92 -4.40
CA SER A 363 9.78 4.46 -3.37
C SER A 363 9.93 5.19 -2.02
N GLN A 364 10.40 6.44 -2.02
CA GLN A 364 10.50 7.31 -0.84
C GLN A 364 9.21 8.13 -0.72
N TRP A 365 8.14 7.48 -0.25
CA TRP A 365 6.78 8.05 -0.29
C TRP A 365 6.62 9.31 0.54
N ALA A 366 7.25 9.37 1.72
CA ALA A 366 7.18 10.53 2.60
C ALA A 366 7.84 11.77 1.98
N SER A 367 9.04 11.60 1.41
CA SER A 367 9.73 12.68 0.69
C SER A 367 8.95 13.12 -0.55
N SER A 368 8.47 12.14 -1.32
CA SER A 368 7.67 12.39 -2.53
C SER A 368 6.41 13.19 -2.20
N LEU A 369 5.70 12.83 -1.13
CA LEU A 369 4.51 13.52 -0.65
C LEU A 369 4.79 15.01 -0.40
N SER A 370 5.87 15.34 0.31
CA SER A 370 6.22 16.73 0.63
C SER A 370 6.45 17.58 -0.60
N PHE A 371 7.14 17.04 -1.60
CA PHE A 371 7.41 17.80 -2.83
C PHE A 371 6.20 17.94 -3.75
N PHE A 372 5.34 16.91 -3.85
CA PHE A 372 4.09 17.04 -4.60
C PHE A 372 3.10 17.99 -3.93
N LEU A 373 3.04 18.02 -2.59
CA LEU A 373 2.24 19.02 -1.86
C LEU A 373 2.70 20.44 -2.20
N ARG A 374 4.00 20.70 -2.15
CA ARG A 374 4.54 22.01 -2.53
C ARG A 374 4.24 22.34 -3.99
N ALA A 375 4.41 21.40 -4.91
CA ALA A 375 4.08 21.60 -6.33
C ALA A 375 2.63 22.02 -6.52
N ALA A 376 1.69 21.29 -5.88
CA ALA A 376 0.27 21.59 -5.97
C ALA A 376 -0.10 22.96 -5.35
N GLU A 377 0.54 23.34 -4.23
CA GLU A 377 0.28 24.60 -3.55
C GLU A 377 0.82 25.82 -4.29
N ILE A 378 2.02 25.72 -4.88
CA ILE A 378 2.75 26.85 -5.47
C ILE A 378 2.28 27.11 -6.91
N ASP A 379 2.03 26.05 -7.71
CA ASP A 379 1.78 26.19 -9.13
C ASP A 379 0.38 26.76 -9.45
N LEU A 380 0.24 27.32 -10.63
CA LEU A 380 -1.01 27.83 -11.19
C LEU A 380 -1.54 26.95 -12.33
N ASP A 381 -0.69 26.08 -12.89
CA ASP A 381 -1.05 25.14 -13.93
C ASP A 381 -1.98 24.05 -13.35
N LYS A 382 -3.21 24.02 -13.85
CA LYS A 382 -4.23 23.06 -13.40
C LYS A 382 -3.84 21.62 -13.66
N ASP A 383 -3.16 21.34 -14.75
CA ASP A 383 -2.71 19.98 -15.09
C ASP A 383 -1.61 19.53 -14.13
N LEU A 384 -0.66 20.40 -13.79
CA LEU A 384 0.37 20.08 -12.81
C LEU A 384 -0.22 19.88 -11.40
N ILE A 385 -1.17 20.73 -10.99
CA ILE A 385 -1.89 20.57 -9.73
C ILE A 385 -2.66 19.24 -9.73
N TYR A 386 -3.39 18.94 -10.79
CA TYR A 386 -4.15 17.70 -10.95
C TYR A 386 -3.24 16.47 -10.79
N GLU A 387 -2.16 16.43 -11.55
CA GLU A 387 -1.22 15.31 -11.52
C GLU A 387 -0.55 15.18 -10.14
N SER A 388 -0.15 16.30 -9.52
CA SER A 388 0.39 16.32 -8.16
C SER A 388 -0.58 15.69 -7.15
N LEU A 389 -1.87 16.01 -7.22
CA LEU A 389 -2.90 15.44 -6.34
C LEU A 389 -3.07 13.93 -6.53
N LEU A 390 -2.95 13.44 -7.75
CA LEU A 390 -2.96 11.99 -8.01
C LEU A 390 -1.76 11.29 -7.35
N PHE A 391 -0.56 11.88 -7.45
CA PHE A 391 0.63 11.34 -6.79
C PHE A 391 0.57 11.43 -5.27
N ILE A 392 0.04 12.53 -4.72
CA ILE A 392 -0.18 12.69 -3.28
C ILE A 392 -1.07 11.55 -2.76
N ALA A 393 -2.19 11.25 -3.45
CA ALA A 393 -3.07 10.16 -3.07
C ALA A 393 -2.35 8.80 -3.07
N LYS A 394 -1.52 8.52 -4.08
CA LYS A 394 -0.72 7.29 -4.15
C LYS A 394 0.33 7.21 -3.03
N CYS A 395 0.99 8.32 -2.70
CA CYS A 395 1.93 8.36 -1.58
C CYS A 395 1.21 8.05 -0.25
N ILE A 396 0.06 8.67 0.00
CA ILE A 396 -0.74 8.42 1.22
C ILE A 396 -1.20 6.97 1.31
N CYS A 397 -1.62 6.37 0.18
CA CYS A 397 -1.94 4.95 0.12
C CYS A 397 -0.79 4.06 0.61
N ASN A 398 0.43 4.36 0.15
CA ASN A 398 1.62 3.59 0.52
C ASN A 398 2.11 3.86 1.96
N LEU A 399 1.87 5.06 2.50
CA LEU A 399 2.33 5.46 3.83
C LEU A 399 1.45 4.97 4.97
N GLY A 400 0.15 4.80 4.77
CA GLY A 400 -0.72 4.51 5.91
C GLY A 400 -2.09 3.96 5.54
N ARG A 401 -2.30 3.59 4.27
CA ARG A 401 -3.58 3.03 3.77
C ARG A 401 -4.81 3.87 4.16
N ARG A 402 -4.68 5.20 4.14
CA ARG A 402 -5.75 6.14 4.54
C ARG A 402 -6.75 6.33 3.41
N LYS A 403 -7.60 5.34 3.20
CA LYS A 403 -8.55 5.23 2.10
C LYS A 403 -9.44 6.46 1.91
N VAL A 404 -9.95 7.04 2.98
CA VAL A 404 -10.81 8.24 2.91
C VAL A 404 -10.04 9.45 2.38
N THR A 405 -8.76 9.58 2.74
CA THR A 405 -7.91 10.68 2.26
C THR A 405 -7.60 10.53 0.78
N GLU A 406 -7.32 9.31 0.31
CA GLU A 406 -7.14 9.03 -1.12
C GLU A 406 -8.35 9.49 -1.93
N LEU A 407 -9.56 9.09 -1.52
CA LEU A 407 -10.80 9.49 -2.18
C LEU A 407 -10.97 11.02 -2.21
N SER A 408 -10.68 11.69 -1.09
CA SER A 408 -10.75 13.14 -1.00
C SER A 408 -9.80 13.83 -1.97
N LEU A 409 -8.58 13.34 -2.11
CA LEU A 409 -7.55 13.88 -3.02
C LEU A 409 -7.92 13.69 -4.49
N TRP A 410 -8.42 12.51 -4.88
CA TRP A 410 -8.91 12.29 -6.25
C TRP A 410 -10.12 13.17 -6.58
N ASN A 411 -11.05 13.37 -5.64
CA ASN A 411 -12.15 14.31 -5.82
C ASN A 411 -11.65 15.77 -5.94
N ASN A 412 -10.63 16.14 -5.17
CA ASN A 412 -9.98 17.44 -5.32
C ASN A 412 -9.31 17.58 -6.68
N ALA A 413 -8.65 16.54 -7.19
CA ALA A 413 -8.08 16.55 -8.55
C ALA A 413 -9.16 16.84 -9.59
N LEU A 414 -10.32 16.19 -9.51
CA LEU A 414 -11.45 16.44 -10.41
C LEU A 414 -12.01 17.88 -10.35
N ARG A 415 -11.82 18.58 -9.24
CA ARG A 415 -12.20 20.03 -9.17
C ARG A 415 -11.33 20.91 -10.04
N PHE A 416 -10.09 20.52 -10.28
CA PHE A 416 -9.15 21.23 -11.18
C PHE A 416 -9.32 20.82 -12.64
N CYS A 417 -9.43 19.51 -12.91
CA CYS A 417 -9.57 18.96 -14.25
C CYS A 417 -10.71 17.92 -14.32
N PRO A 418 -11.98 18.35 -14.32
CA PRO A 418 -13.15 17.46 -14.25
C PRO A 418 -13.35 16.58 -15.49
N THR A 419 -12.70 16.90 -16.60
CA THR A 419 -12.83 16.19 -17.87
C THR A 419 -11.68 15.21 -18.13
N ARG A 420 -10.78 14.99 -17.16
CA ARG A 420 -9.68 14.03 -17.27
C ARG A 420 -10.09 12.66 -16.70
N PRO A 421 -9.80 11.55 -17.42
CA PRO A 421 -10.34 10.22 -17.07
C PRO A 421 -9.63 9.53 -15.89
N GLU A 422 -8.38 9.88 -15.56
CA GLU A 422 -7.52 9.12 -14.65
C GLU A 422 -8.10 9.02 -13.22
N ALA A 423 -8.54 10.15 -12.66
CA ALA A 423 -9.09 10.16 -11.30
C ALA A 423 -10.39 9.35 -11.20
N TYR A 424 -11.19 9.30 -12.26
CA TYR A 424 -12.41 8.49 -12.29
C TYR A 424 -12.11 7.00 -12.19
N LEU A 425 -11.03 6.53 -12.83
CA LEU A 425 -10.57 5.14 -12.69
C LEU A 425 -10.21 4.85 -11.22
N PHE A 426 -9.40 5.70 -10.60
CA PHE A 426 -8.95 5.47 -9.22
C PHE A 426 -10.11 5.51 -8.22
N ILE A 427 -11.06 6.41 -8.40
CA ILE A 427 -12.27 6.48 -7.57
C ILE A 427 -13.14 5.23 -7.78
N SER A 428 -13.28 4.75 -9.02
CA SER A 428 -14.00 3.51 -9.32
C SER A 428 -13.36 2.30 -8.63
N GLN A 429 -12.03 2.15 -8.73
CA GLN A 429 -11.26 1.10 -8.05
C GLN A 429 -11.37 1.20 -6.51
N TYR A 430 -11.41 2.43 -5.98
CA TYR A 430 -11.66 2.65 -4.56
C TYR A 430 -13.00 2.05 -4.12
N TYR A 431 -14.10 2.39 -4.80
CA TYR A 431 -15.43 1.86 -4.45
C TYR A 431 -15.53 0.36 -4.67
N GLU A 432 -14.89 -0.19 -5.71
CA GLU A 432 -14.79 -1.65 -5.93
C GLU A 432 -14.12 -2.34 -4.73
N SER A 433 -13.03 -1.79 -4.19
CA SER A 433 -12.31 -2.37 -3.04
C SER A 433 -13.17 -2.48 -1.77
N PHE A 434 -14.31 -1.81 -1.72
CA PHE A 434 -15.33 -1.91 -0.66
C PHE A 434 -16.59 -2.63 -1.13
N SER A 435 -16.54 -3.34 -2.27
CA SER A 435 -17.69 -4.02 -2.90
C SER A 435 -18.89 -3.11 -3.18
N LYS A 436 -18.66 -1.80 -3.33
CA LYS A 436 -19.66 -0.81 -3.73
C LYS A 436 -19.71 -0.69 -5.25
N PHE A 437 -20.17 -1.76 -5.88
CA PHE A 437 -20.10 -1.92 -7.33
C PHE A 437 -20.97 -0.91 -8.11
N SER A 438 -22.08 -0.43 -7.54
CA SER A 438 -22.93 0.58 -8.18
C SER A 438 -22.24 1.93 -8.29
N GLU A 439 -21.61 2.39 -7.21
CA GLU A 439 -20.82 3.62 -7.20
C GLU A 439 -19.59 3.47 -8.10
N ALA A 440 -18.88 2.34 -8.01
CA ALA A 440 -17.72 2.05 -8.85
C ALA A 440 -18.08 2.11 -10.35
N GLN A 441 -19.20 1.48 -10.76
CA GLN A 441 -19.70 1.52 -12.12
C GLN A 441 -20.02 2.95 -12.58
N SER A 442 -20.65 3.75 -11.73
CA SER A 442 -21.02 5.12 -12.05
C SER A 442 -19.79 5.97 -12.35
N PHE A 443 -18.73 5.88 -11.55
CA PHE A 443 -17.48 6.59 -11.81
C PHE A 443 -16.77 6.08 -13.06
N ALA A 444 -16.74 4.77 -13.30
CA ALA A 444 -16.18 4.21 -14.54
C ALA A 444 -16.90 4.73 -15.79
N LYS A 445 -18.23 4.80 -15.76
CA LYS A 445 -19.05 5.35 -16.86
C LYS A 445 -18.77 6.82 -17.12
N ILE A 446 -18.71 7.64 -16.06
CA ILE A 446 -18.38 9.08 -16.19
C ILE A 446 -16.98 9.23 -16.79
N GLY A 447 -16.00 8.47 -16.32
CA GLY A 447 -14.63 8.51 -16.87
C GLY A 447 -14.57 8.13 -18.35
N LEU A 448 -15.42 7.22 -18.80
CA LEU A 448 -15.51 6.82 -20.23
C LEU A 448 -16.05 7.93 -21.12
N GLU A 449 -16.90 8.82 -20.62
CA GLU A 449 -17.35 10.00 -21.39
C GLU A 449 -16.18 10.93 -21.74
N PHE A 450 -15.12 10.90 -20.94
CA PHE A 450 -13.90 11.73 -21.11
C PHE A 450 -12.72 10.96 -21.70
N LYS A 451 -12.92 9.77 -22.24
CA LYS A 451 -11.85 8.88 -22.73
C LYS A 451 -10.91 9.52 -23.75
N ASP A 452 -11.42 10.46 -24.55
CA ASP A 452 -10.67 11.14 -25.61
C ASP A 452 -9.93 12.40 -25.11
N ASN A 453 -10.14 12.80 -23.83
CA ASN A 453 -9.51 13.95 -23.19
C ASN A 453 -8.23 13.57 -22.43
N HIS A 454 -7.69 12.39 -22.68
CA HIS A 454 -6.46 11.95 -22.03
C HIS A 454 -5.25 12.77 -22.50
N VAL A 455 -4.62 13.44 -21.55
CA VAL A 455 -3.31 14.06 -21.72
C VAL A 455 -2.29 13.15 -21.03
N PRO A 456 -1.20 12.74 -21.69
CA PRO A 456 -0.19 11.89 -21.06
C PRO A 456 0.30 12.48 -19.74
N LEU A 457 0.34 11.66 -18.70
CA LEU A 457 0.91 12.02 -17.41
C LEU A 457 2.43 12.10 -17.53
N ASN A 458 3.08 12.94 -16.70
CA ASN A 458 4.54 13.00 -16.64
C ASN A 458 5.19 11.72 -16.11
N SER A 459 4.43 10.83 -15.48
CA SER A 459 4.87 9.51 -15.04
C SER A 459 3.70 8.52 -14.97
N GLU A 460 4.02 7.24 -14.96
CA GLU A 460 3.02 6.18 -14.86
C GLU A 460 2.43 6.09 -13.44
N LEU A 461 1.13 6.33 -13.33
CA LEU A 461 0.34 6.20 -12.10
C LEU A 461 -0.60 4.99 -12.12
N GLY A 462 -0.47 4.13 -13.14
CA GLY A 462 -1.34 2.98 -13.33
C GLY A 462 -2.59 3.28 -14.14
N TYR A 463 -2.74 4.47 -14.71
CA TYR A 463 -3.68 4.73 -15.79
C TYR A 463 -2.95 4.67 -17.13
N HIS A 464 -3.31 3.73 -17.97
CA HIS A 464 -2.66 3.54 -19.27
C HIS A 464 -3.55 3.91 -20.45
N HIS A 465 -4.87 3.82 -20.33
CA HIS A 465 -5.85 4.28 -21.32
C HIS A 465 -7.30 3.95 -20.91
N TYR A 466 -8.30 4.43 -21.68
CA TYR A 466 -9.74 4.22 -21.44
C TYR A 466 -10.16 2.74 -21.29
N TYR A 467 -9.39 1.81 -21.83
CA TYR A 467 -9.71 0.38 -21.72
C TYR A 467 -9.72 -0.11 -20.27
N GLN A 468 -8.97 0.54 -19.39
CA GLN A 468 -9.01 0.23 -17.95
C GLN A 468 -10.36 0.61 -17.33
N LEU A 469 -10.93 1.77 -17.73
CA LEU A 469 -12.26 2.18 -17.29
C LEU A 469 -13.35 1.23 -17.83
N LEU A 470 -13.22 0.78 -19.09
CA LEU A 470 -14.16 -0.17 -19.68
C LEU A 470 -14.03 -1.56 -19.02
N PHE A 471 -12.82 -1.97 -18.66
CA PHE A 471 -12.58 -3.17 -17.87
C PHE A 471 -13.21 -3.05 -16.48
N GLN A 472 -12.99 -1.93 -15.80
CA GLN A 472 -13.56 -1.65 -14.49
C GLN A 472 -15.10 -1.66 -14.54
N GLU A 473 -15.69 -1.05 -15.56
CA GLU A 473 -17.14 -1.11 -15.79
C GLU A 473 -17.64 -2.54 -16.00
N ALA A 474 -16.89 -3.37 -16.76
CA ALA A 474 -17.26 -4.77 -16.99
C ALA A 474 -17.22 -5.61 -15.71
N ILE A 475 -16.21 -5.41 -14.85
CA ILE A 475 -16.13 -6.07 -13.54
C ILE A 475 -17.29 -5.65 -12.63
N CYS A 476 -17.64 -4.36 -12.64
CA CYS A 476 -18.80 -3.87 -11.89
C CYS A 476 -20.12 -4.47 -12.43
N ASP A 477 -20.31 -4.50 -13.75
CA ASP A 477 -21.49 -5.13 -14.38
C ASP A 477 -21.66 -6.58 -13.92
N TRP A 478 -20.56 -7.34 -13.91
CA TRP A 478 -20.57 -8.74 -13.45
C TRP A 478 -21.09 -8.86 -12.02
N ASN A 479 -20.49 -8.09 -11.10
CA ASN A 479 -20.86 -8.13 -9.68
C ASN A 479 -22.28 -7.57 -9.41
N LEU A 480 -22.84 -6.81 -10.34
CA LEU A 480 -24.24 -6.33 -10.29
C LEU A 480 -25.22 -7.28 -10.99
N GLY A 481 -24.80 -8.49 -11.38
CA GLY A 481 -25.65 -9.47 -12.05
C GLY A 481 -25.92 -9.16 -13.52
N GLN A 482 -25.17 -8.24 -14.15
CA GLN A 482 -25.31 -7.85 -15.56
C GLN A 482 -24.32 -8.64 -16.45
N GLY A 483 -24.29 -9.97 -16.33
CA GLY A 483 -23.29 -10.86 -16.93
C GLY A 483 -23.14 -10.71 -18.45
N ASN A 484 -24.24 -10.56 -19.19
CA ASN A 484 -24.21 -10.33 -20.65
C ASN A 484 -23.52 -9.02 -21.02
N SER A 485 -23.76 -7.95 -20.24
CA SER A 485 -23.10 -6.65 -20.44
C SER A 485 -21.59 -6.76 -20.18
N ALA A 486 -21.21 -7.37 -19.06
CA ALA A 486 -19.82 -7.63 -18.70
C ALA A 486 -19.08 -8.40 -19.79
N ARG A 487 -19.65 -9.53 -20.22
CA ARG A 487 -19.09 -10.37 -21.30
C ARG A 487 -18.88 -9.61 -22.60
N ASN A 488 -19.89 -8.86 -23.05
CA ASN A 488 -19.80 -8.09 -24.29
C ASN A 488 -18.69 -7.03 -24.22
N LYS A 489 -18.52 -6.36 -23.07
CA LYS A 489 -17.45 -5.37 -22.86
C LYS A 489 -16.09 -6.04 -22.87
N LEU A 490 -15.92 -7.18 -22.20
CA LEU A 490 -14.66 -7.93 -22.17
C LEU A 490 -14.29 -8.48 -23.56
N LEU A 491 -15.24 -9.03 -24.31
CA LEU A 491 -15.01 -9.47 -25.71
C LEU A 491 -14.60 -8.30 -26.60
N LYS A 492 -15.24 -7.13 -26.44
CA LYS A 492 -14.85 -5.91 -27.15
C LYS A 492 -13.42 -5.48 -26.79
N LEU A 493 -13.07 -5.52 -25.49
CA LEU A 493 -11.72 -5.24 -25.02
C LEU A 493 -10.71 -6.22 -25.57
N GLY A 494 -10.98 -7.53 -25.54
CA GLY A 494 -10.09 -8.56 -26.06
C GLY A 494 -9.73 -8.38 -27.54
N LYS A 495 -10.61 -7.74 -28.33
CA LYS A 495 -10.36 -7.39 -29.74
C LYS A 495 -9.57 -6.10 -29.92
N SER A 496 -9.70 -5.13 -29.02
CA SER A 496 -9.16 -3.78 -29.16
C SER A 496 -7.88 -3.50 -28.37
N ILE A 497 -7.60 -4.28 -27.33
CA ILE A 497 -6.47 -4.02 -26.41
C ILE A 497 -5.11 -4.47 -26.95
N TYR A 498 -5.10 -5.23 -28.05
CA TYR A 498 -3.89 -5.70 -28.69
C TYR A 498 -3.22 -4.57 -29.45
N PRO A 499 -2.61 -3.67 -29.07
CA PRO A 499 -1.19 -3.42 -28.90
C PRO A 499 -0.83 -2.66 -27.62
N PHE A 500 -1.76 -2.41 -26.72
CA PHE A 500 -1.60 -1.38 -25.71
C PHE A 500 -0.87 -1.85 -24.44
N ASN A 501 -1.13 -3.08 -23.93
CA ASN A 501 -0.51 -3.56 -22.71
C ASN A 501 -0.67 -5.09 -22.55
N SER A 502 0.46 -5.82 -22.49
CA SER A 502 0.45 -7.29 -22.37
C SER A 502 -0.21 -7.77 -21.07
N PHE A 503 0.05 -7.11 -19.95
CA PHE A 503 -0.54 -7.48 -18.65
C PHE A 503 -2.07 -7.41 -18.67
N TYR A 504 -2.64 -6.31 -19.18
CA TYR A 504 -4.09 -6.19 -19.30
C TYR A 504 -4.67 -7.17 -20.31
N LYS A 505 -3.95 -7.48 -21.39
CA LYS A 505 -4.37 -8.49 -22.37
C LYS A 505 -4.54 -9.86 -21.69
N ASP A 506 -3.54 -10.28 -20.90
CA ASP A 506 -3.58 -11.56 -20.21
C ASP A 506 -4.71 -11.58 -19.14
N LEU A 507 -4.86 -10.47 -18.40
CA LEU A 507 -5.93 -10.32 -17.41
C LEU A 507 -7.32 -10.36 -18.06
N ILE A 508 -7.53 -9.66 -19.18
CA ILE A 508 -8.79 -9.65 -19.93
C ILE A 508 -9.04 -11.02 -20.51
N GLN A 509 -8.04 -11.67 -21.10
CA GLN A 509 -8.16 -13.02 -21.64
C GLN A 509 -8.53 -14.03 -20.54
N LYS A 510 -7.88 -13.93 -19.38
CA LYS A 510 -8.21 -14.73 -18.20
C LYS A 510 -9.67 -14.51 -17.77
N ASN A 511 -10.11 -13.25 -17.69
CA ASN A 511 -11.49 -12.95 -17.35
C ASN A 511 -12.49 -13.38 -18.45
N ILE A 512 -12.16 -13.22 -19.75
CA ILE A 512 -12.98 -13.76 -20.83
C ILE A 512 -13.09 -15.27 -20.70
N THR A 513 -12.00 -15.97 -20.40
CA THR A 513 -11.99 -17.41 -20.21
C THR A 513 -12.80 -17.81 -18.98
N SER A 514 -12.56 -17.14 -17.84
CA SER A 514 -13.30 -17.38 -16.58
C SER A 514 -14.77 -16.99 -16.70
N LEU A 515 -15.10 -15.84 -17.32
CA LEU A 515 -16.45 -15.42 -17.60
C LEU A 515 -17.03 -16.06 -18.88
N GLY A 516 -16.22 -16.68 -19.69
CA GLY A 516 -16.61 -17.45 -20.86
C GLY A 516 -16.90 -18.91 -20.53
N SER A 517 -16.23 -19.44 -19.50
CA SER A 517 -16.57 -20.70 -18.84
C SER A 517 -17.68 -20.53 -17.81
N SER A 518 -17.78 -19.37 -17.17
CA SER A 518 -18.88 -18.91 -16.33
C SER A 518 -19.75 -17.86 -17.04
N GLY A 519 -19.68 -17.77 -18.35
CA GLY A 519 -20.42 -16.79 -19.15
C GLY A 519 -21.89 -17.07 -19.12
N ASP A 520 -22.65 -16.38 -18.31
CA ASP A 520 -23.96 -16.77 -17.89
C ASP A 520 -23.99 -18.31 -17.73
N PRO A 521 -23.48 -18.83 -16.63
CA PRO A 521 -23.41 -20.29 -16.47
C PRO A 521 -24.78 -20.92 -16.60
N PHE A 522 -25.77 -20.09 -16.68
CA PHE A 522 -27.16 -20.41 -16.83
C PHE A 522 -27.56 -20.45 -18.30
N LEU A 523 -27.62 -21.66 -18.86
CA LEU A 523 -28.23 -21.86 -20.15
C LEU A 523 -29.76 -21.87 -19.97
N PRO A 524 -30.45 -20.75 -20.30
CA PRO A 524 -31.85 -20.64 -19.95
C PRO A 524 -32.68 -21.60 -20.82
N TYR A 525 -33.48 -22.42 -20.15
CA TYR A 525 -34.64 -23.08 -20.75
C TYR A 525 -35.85 -22.20 -20.52
N ASN A 526 -36.71 -22.13 -21.52
CA ASN A 526 -38.03 -21.55 -21.39
C ASN A 526 -39.05 -22.44 -22.10
N LYS A 527 -40.32 -22.28 -21.76
CA LYS A 527 -41.42 -23.10 -22.27
C LYS A 527 -41.46 -23.19 -23.81
N SER A 528 -41.02 -22.18 -24.52
CA SER A 528 -41.00 -22.21 -25.99
C SER A 528 -40.01 -23.26 -26.55
N MET A 529 -39.08 -23.74 -25.76
CA MET A 529 -38.11 -24.77 -26.12
C MET A 529 -38.64 -26.20 -25.87
N SER A 530 -39.78 -26.35 -25.20
CA SER A 530 -40.30 -27.65 -24.73
C SER A 530 -40.41 -28.67 -25.87
N ASN A 531 -40.88 -28.25 -27.06
CA ASN A 531 -41.01 -29.11 -28.23
C ASN A 531 -39.66 -29.59 -28.80
N ARG A 532 -38.56 -28.97 -28.40
CA ARG A 532 -37.21 -29.29 -28.87
C ARG A 532 -36.46 -30.24 -27.92
N LEU A 533 -37.02 -30.55 -26.74
CA LEU A 533 -36.36 -31.48 -25.80
C LEU A 533 -36.05 -32.80 -26.52
N LYS A 534 -34.83 -33.29 -26.29
CA LYS A 534 -34.31 -34.53 -26.88
C LYS A 534 -35.19 -35.72 -26.46
N TYR A 535 -35.64 -35.72 -25.21
CA TYR A 535 -36.66 -36.62 -24.69
C TYR A 535 -37.79 -35.82 -24.01
N LYS A 536 -39.02 -36.14 -24.36
CA LYS A 536 -40.26 -35.49 -23.84
C LYS A 536 -40.78 -36.30 -22.71
N PHE A 537 -40.37 -35.97 -21.49
CA PHE A 537 -40.79 -36.63 -20.27
C PHE A 537 -42.23 -36.25 -19.85
N THR A 538 -42.82 -36.98 -18.90
CA THR A 538 -44.18 -36.70 -18.40
C THR A 538 -44.24 -35.27 -17.84
N ASP A 539 -45.26 -34.50 -18.23
CA ASP A 539 -45.50 -33.10 -17.81
C ASP A 539 -44.46 -32.10 -18.28
N TYR A 540 -43.55 -32.42 -19.22
CA TYR A 540 -42.50 -31.50 -19.74
C TYR A 540 -43.07 -30.15 -20.20
N GLU A 541 -44.31 -30.10 -20.68
CA GLU A 541 -44.98 -28.88 -21.15
C GLU A 541 -45.31 -27.91 -20.02
N LYS A 542 -45.32 -28.39 -18.78
CA LYS A 542 -45.60 -27.59 -17.57
C LYS A 542 -44.36 -26.86 -17.04
N ILE A 543 -43.15 -27.23 -17.48
CA ILE A 543 -41.92 -26.62 -17.05
C ILE A 543 -41.76 -25.25 -17.73
N GLU A 544 -41.75 -24.19 -16.93
CA GLU A 544 -41.63 -22.80 -17.42
C GLU A 544 -40.16 -22.40 -17.64
N LYS A 545 -39.26 -22.79 -16.74
CA LYS A 545 -37.84 -22.45 -16.74
C LYS A 545 -37.02 -23.52 -15.99
N ASN A 546 -35.69 -23.53 -16.21
CA ASN A 546 -34.75 -24.28 -15.41
C ASN A 546 -34.06 -23.37 -14.35
N TYR A 547 -33.39 -23.98 -13.40
CA TYR A 547 -32.54 -23.28 -12.40
C TYR A 547 -31.10 -23.73 -12.49
N SER A 548 -30.83 -24.89 -13.05
CA SER A 548 -29.49 -25.45 -13.17
C SER A 548 -28.62 -24.72 -14.19
N GLN A 549 -27.32 -24.81 -13.99
CA GLN A 549 -26.32 -24.13 -14.82
C GLN A 549 -26.36 -24.56 -16.28
N THR A 550 -26.46 -25.85 -16.56
CA THR A 550 -26.38 -26.41 -17.92
C THR A 550 -27.42 -27.51 -18.18
N PHE A 551 -28.67 -27.30 -17.79
CA PHE A 551 -29.75 -28.26 -17.96
C PHE A 551 -29.68 -29.54 -17.11
N GLN A 552 -28.93 -29.56 -16.01
CA GLN A 552 -28.87 -30.74 -15.12
C GLN A 552 -30.25 -31.13 -14.62
N ASP A 553 -31.03 -30.18 -14.12
CA ASP A 553 -32.43 -30.40 -13.69
C ASP A 553 -33.33 -30.99 -14.82
N MET A 554 -33.20 -30.49 -16.03
CA MET A 554 -33.92 -31.00 -17.20
C MET A 554 -33.42 -32.39 -17.61
N PHE A 555 -32.13 -32.70 -17.44
CA PHE A 555 -31.55 -34.02 -17.65
C PHE A 555 -32.11 -35.04 -16.65
N ILE A 556 -32.11 -34.68 -15.33
CA ILE A 556 -32.63 -35.52 -14.28
C ILE A 556 -34.09 -35.87 -14.57
N LEU A 557 -34.91 -34.86 -14.88
CA LEU A 557 -36.34 -35.07 -15.25
C LEU A 557 -36.49 -35.93 -16.52
N SER A 558 -35.61 -35.78 -17.50
CA SER A 558 -35.61 -36.61 -18.69
C SER A 558 -35.34 -38.07 -18.35
N MET A 559 -34.27 -38.35 -17.54
CA MET A 559 -33.87 -39.70 -17.22
C MET A 559 -34.91 -40.43 -16.34
N LEU A 560 -35.61 -39.68 -15.48
CA LEU A 560 -36.64 -40.22 -14.57
C LEU A 560 -38.07 -39.97 -15.01
N ASN A 561 -38.23 -39.65 -16.31
CA ASN A 561 -39.53 -39.48 -16.98
C ASN A 561 -40.48 -38.51 -16.25
N GLY A 562 -39.95 -37.38 -15.77
CA GLY A 562 -40.73 -36.36 -15.10
C GLY A 562 -41.15 -36.73 -13.66
N LYS A 563 -40.39 -37.59 -12.97
CA LYS A 563 -40.66 -38.04 -11.61
C LYS A 563 -40.94 -36.87 -10.69
N LYS A 564 -41.98 -36.94 -9.89
CA LYS A 564 -42.31 -36.06 -8.76
C LYS A 564 -42.03 -36.78 -7.48
N ASP A 565 -41.91 -36.02 -6.38
CA ASP A 565 -41.69 -36.54 -5.03
C ASP A 565 -40.44 -37.44 -4.94
N GLY A 566 -39.37 -37.11 -5.65
CA GLY A 566 -38.10 -37.80 -5.58
C GLY A 566 -37.27 -37.36 -4.38
N ARG A 567 -36.07 -37.96 -4.25
CA ARG A 567 -35.15 -37.67 -3.15
C ARG A 567 -33.73 -37.37 -3.68
N TYR A 568 -33.14 -36.28 -3.21
CA TYR A 568 -31.80 -35.90 -3.66
C TYR A 568 -30.80 -35.74 -2.49
N LEU A 569 -29.51 -35.90 -2.83
CA LEU A 569 -28.36 -35.47 -2.05
C LEU A 569 -27.55 -34.48 -2.92
N GLU A 570 -27.38 -33.26 -2.44
CA GLU A 570 -26.65 -32.17 -3.12
C GLU A 570 -25.43 -31.81 -2.28
N ILE A 571 -24.23 -31.92 -2.88
CA ILE A 571 -22.98 -31.66 -2.19
C ILE A 571 -22.31 -30.46 -2.93
N GLY A 572 -22.20 -29.32 -2.23
CA GLY A 572 -21.90 -28.03 -2.82
C GLY A 572 -23.13 -27.36 -3.41
N SER A 573 -24.03 -26.81 -2.57
CA SER A 573 -25.32 -26.29 -3.04
C SER A 573 -25.26 -24.87 -3.57
N ALA A 574 -24.27 -24.07 -3.14
CA ALA A 574 -24.09 -22.67 -3.52
C ALA A 574 -25.38 -21.82 -3.39
N ASP A 575 -25.69 -20.98 -4.41
CA ASP A 575 -26.88 -20.14 -4.39
C ASP A 575 -28.18 -20.98 -4.50
N PRO A 576 -29.21 -20.70 -3.71
CA PRO A 576 -30.44 -21.53 -3.64
C PRO A 576 -31.23 -21.64 -4.93
N TYR A 577 -31.07 -20.73 -5.88
CA TYR A 577 -31.77 -20.72 -7.16
C TYR A 577 -30.84 -20.61 -8.36
N HIS A 578 -29.87 -19.72 -8.32
CA HIS A 578 -29.01 -19.45 -9.47
C HIS A 578 -27.95 -20.56 -9.65
N GLY A 579 -28.06 -21.29 -10.72
CA GLY A 579 -27.20 -22.45 -10.99
C GLY A 579 -27.59 -23.72 -10.21
N SER A 580 -28.69 -23.70 -9.44
CA SER A 580 -29.09 -24.83 -8.59
C SER A 580 -29.66 -25.98 -9.41
N ASN A 581 -29.11 -27.17 -9.24
CA ASN A 581 -29.60 -28.40 -9.87
C ASN A 581 -30.87 -28.94 -9.23
N THR A 582 -31.19 -28.50 -7.99
CA THR A 582 -32.24 -29.08 -7.17
C THR A 582 -33.43 -28.15 -6.95
N ALA A 583 -33.33 -26.86 -7.28
CA ALA A 583 -34.43 -25.91 -7.08
C ALA A 583 -35.71 -26.30 -7.85
N LEU A 584 -35.59 -26.65 -9.15
CA LEU A 584 -36.73 -27.13 -9.93
C LEU A 584 -37.29 -28.42 -9.39
N LEU A 585 -36.43 -29.31 -8.90
CA LEU A 585 -36.86 -30.59 -8.33
C LEU A 585 -37.71 -30.37 -7.06
N GLU A 586 -37.28 -29.44 -6.19
CA GLU A 586 -38.04 -29.07 -4.99
C GLU A 586 -39.40 -28.47 -5.32
N GLU A 587 -39.50 -27.61 -6.37
CA GLU A 587 -40.77 -27.11 -6.86
C GLU A 587 -41.74 -28.26 -7.35
N LEU A 588 -41.16 -29.40 -7.75
CA LEU A 588 -41.89 -30.59 -8.14
C LEU A 588 -42.15 -31.58 -6.98
N GLY A 589 -41.93 -31.15 -5.75
CA GLY A 589 -42.21 -31.91 -4.55
C GLY A 589 -41.06 -32.82 -4.07
N TRP A 590 -39.87 -32.71 -4.63
CA TRP A 590 -38.75 -33.52 -4.19
C TRP A 590 -38.26 -33.07 -2.78
N THR A 591 -37.84 -34.07 -1.99
CA THR A 591 -37.19 -33.84 -0.71
C THR A 591 -35.67 -34.09 -0.83
N GLY A 592 -34.87 -33.45 -0.03
CA GLY A 592 -33.44 -33.65 -0.13
C GLY A 592 -32.63 -33.05 1.01
N LEU A 593 -31.35 -33.34 0.93
CA LEU A 593 -30.33 -32.82 1.82
C LEU A 593 -29.26 -32.13 0.99
N SER A 594 -28.99 -30.88 1.33
CA SER A 594 -27.90 -30.08 0.73
C SER A 594 -26.78 -29.85 1.75
N LEU A 595 -25.52 -29.98 1.31
CA LEU A 595 -24.34 -29.71 2.13
C LEU A 595 -23.64 -28.47 1.56
N GLU A 596 -23.35 -27.48 2.39
CA GLU A 596 -22.73 -26.24 2.00
C GLU A 596 -21.69 -25.76 3.05
N ILE A 597 -20.54 -25.27 2.63
CA ILE A 597 -19.47 -24.80 3.51
C ILE A 597 -19.58 -23.29 3.81
N LEU A 598 -20.24 -22.53 2.95
CA LEU A 598 -20.37 -21.08 3.09
C LEU A 598 -21.62 -20.72 3.90
N GLU A 599 -21.45 -20.22 5.12
CA GLU A 599 -22.54 -19.80 6.02
C GLU A 599 -23.52 -18.84 5.33
N ARG A 600 -23.03 -17.89 4.56
CA ARG A 600 -23.84 -16.94 3.78
C ARG A 600 -24.83 -17.64 2.83
N GLU A 601 -24.41 -18.70 2.15
CA GLU A 601 -25.26 -19.42 1.20
C GLU A 601 -26.25 -20.33 1.93
N VAL A 602 -25.85 -20.91 3.06
CA VAL A 602 -26.75 -21.66 3.95
C VAL A 602 -27.86 -20.77 4.51
N GLU A 603 -27.56 -19.53 4.90
CA GLU A 603 -28.56 -18.56 5.36
C GLU A 603 -29.56 -18.23 4.24
N LYS A 604 -29.10 -17.91 3.05
CA LYS A 604 -29.95 -17.69 1.88
C LYS A 604 -30.81 -18.92 1.55
N PHE A 605 -30.22 -20.10 1.58
CA PHE A 605 -30.95 -21.34 1.33
C PHE A 605 -32.12 -21.50 2.30
N LYS A 606 -31.89 -21.31 3.61
CA LYS A 606 -32.95 -21.39 4.65
C LYS A 606 -34.02 -20.31 4.50
N GLU A 607 -33.69 -19.15 3.95
CA GLU A 607 -34.68 -18.09 3.68
C GLU A 607 -35.58 -18.41 2.49
N HIS A 608 -35.10 -19.19 1.52
CA HIS A 608 -35.73 -19.32 0.19
C HIS A 608 -36.19 -20.75 -0.15
N ARG A 609 -35.63 -21.77 0.50
CA ARG A 609 -35.87 -23.16 0.23
C ARG A 609 -36.43 -23.85 1.51
N THR A 610 -37.15 -24.98 1.33
CA THR A 610 -37.81 -25.71 2.43
C THR A 610 -37.09 -27.00 2.83
N ASN A 611 -36.28 -27.55 1.92
CA ASN A 611 -35.50 -28.75 2.19
C ASN A 611 -34.33 -28.47 3.13
N GLU A 612 -33.77 -29.53 3.67
CA GLU A 612 -32.68 -29.44 4.65
C GLU A 612 -31.38 -29.00 4.01
N VAL A 613 -30.68 -28.02 4.63
CA VAL A 613 -29.30 -27.63 4.30
C VAL A 613 -28.45 -27.64 5.57
N ILE A 614 -27.27 -28.26 5.48
CA ILE A 614 -26.32 -28.38 6.59
C ILE A 614 -25.10 -27.53 6.26
N LEU A 615 -24.74 -26.60 7.17
CA LEU A 615 -23.44 -25.89 7.13
C LEU A 615 -22.35 -26.88 7.57
N CYS A 616 -21.60 -27.40 6.62
CA CYS A 616 -20.47 -28.31 6.94
C CYS A 616 -19.42 -28.37 5.83
N ASP A 617 -18.23 -28.73 6.22
CA ASP A 617 -17.19 -29.20 5.31
C ASP A 617 -17.55 -30.60 4.81
N ALA A 618 -17.93 -30.75 3.55
CA ALA A 618 -18.39 -32.02 2.98
C ALA A 618 -17.32 -33.13 3.06
N THR A 619 -16.04 -32.80 3.20
CA THR A 619 -14.97 -33.79 3.41
C THR A 619 -15.04 -34.48 4.77
N LYS A 620 -15.77 -33.88 5.72
CA LYS A 620 -15.92 -34.32 7.12
C LYS A 620 -17.33 -34.88 7.44
N TYR A 621 -18.26 -34.78 6.47
CA TYR A 621 -19.60 -35.29 6.66
C TYR A 621 -19.59 -36.81 6.79
N ASP A 622 -20.44 -37.35 7.71
CA ASP A 622 -20.61 -38.80 7.90
C ASP A 622 -21.58 -39.38 6.86
N TYR A 623 -21.10 -39.69 5.68
CA TYR A 623 -21.90 -40.31 4.63
C TYR A 623 -22.43 -41.71 5.00
N GLN A 624 -21.86 -42.38 6.03
CA GLN A 624 -22.36 -43.69 6.51
C GLN A 624 -23.70 -43.57 7.28
N SER A 625 -24.06 -42.36 7.76
CA SER A 625 -25.32 -42.06 8.41
C SER A 625 -26.51 -41.96 7.44
N LEU A 626 -26.25 -41.86 6.15
CA LEU A 626 -27.30 -41.80 5.12
C LEU A 626 -28.10 -43.11 5.07
N VAL A 627 -29.41 -42.99 4.92
CA VAL A 627 -30.33 -44.15 4.92
C VAL A 627 -31.26 -44.09 3.70
N GLY A 628 -31.40 -45.23 3.04
CA GLY A 628 -32.26 -45.41 1.88
C GLY A 628 -31.67 -44.86 0.59
N ASP A 629 -32.28 -45.25 -0.55
CA ASP A 629 -31.81 -44.83 -1.86
C ASP A 629 -32.25 -43.40 -2.17
N PHE A 630 -31.53 -42.76 -3.11
CA PHE A 630 -31.77 -41.44 -3.61
C PHE A 630 -31.99 -41.46 -5.13
N ASP A 631 -32.83 -40.59 -5.61
CA ASP A 631 -33.06 -40.44 -7.05
C ASP A 631 -31.98 -39.61 -7.73
N TYR A 632 -31.38 -38.69 -6.98
CA TYR A 632 -30.34 -37.82 -7.53
C TYR A 632 -29.18 -37.55 -6.56
N LEU A 633 -27.99 -37.52 -7.11
CA LEU A 633 -26.77 -37.09 -6.42
C LEU A 633 -26.07 -36.01 -7.27
N GLN A 634 -25.79 -34.87 -6.66
CA GLN A 634 -24.83 -33.88 -7.12
C GLN A 634 -23.55 -33.96 -6.29
N VAL A 635 -22.38 -33.94 -6.94
CA VAL A 635 -21.10 -33.77 -6.28
C VAL A 635 -20.31 -32.68 -7.03
N ASP A 636 -20.20 -31.53 -6.36
CA ASP A 636 -19.61 -30.31 -6.90
C ASP A 636 -18.93 -29.54 -5.77
N CYS A 637 -17.63 -29.72 -5.61
CA CYS A 637 -16.82 -29.07 -4.60
C CYS A 637 -15.43 -28.73 -5.17
N GLU A 638 -15.05 -27.49 -5.12
CA GLU A 638 -13.71 -27.07 -5.58
C GLU A 638 -12.63 -27.34 -4.51
N PRO A 639 -11.41 -27.69 -4.89
CA PRO A 639 -10.95 -28.06 -6.26
C PRO A 639 -11.30 -29.52 -6.63
N PRO A 640 -11.09 -29.95 -7.91
CA PRO A 640 -11.41 -31.30 -8.39
C PRO A 640 -10.94 -32.48 -7.52
N ALA A 641 -9.79 -32.28 -6.84
CA ALA A 641 -9.28 -33.26 -5.87
C ALA A 641 -10.23 -33.48 -4.69
N THR A 642 -10.88 -32.42 -4.22
CA THR A 642 -11.85 -32.43 -3.12
C THR A 642 -13.13 -33.15 -3.56
N THR A 643 -13.66 -32.81 -4.75
CA THR A 643 -14.82 -33.46 -5.35
C THR A 643 -14.59 -34.97 -5.47
N TYR A 644 -13.42 -35.38 -5.99
CA TYR A 644 -13.07 -36.80 -6.08
C TYR A 644 -12.94 -37.46 -4.69
N TYR A 645 -12.27 -36.80 -3.75
CA TYR A 645 -12.17 -37.33 -2.37
C TYR A 645 -13.56 -37.60 -1.75
N ILE A 646 -14.47 -36.66 -1.90
CA ILE A 646 -15.85 -36.79 -1.42
C ILE A 646 -16.54 -37.98 -2.10
N LEU A 647 -16.43 -38.11 -3.42
CA LEU A 647 -17.00 -39.20 -4.18
C LEU A 647 -16.55 -40.58 -3.61
N THR A 648 -15.29 -40.72 -3.17
CA THR A 648 -14.77 -41.94 -2.56
C THR A 648 -15.35 -42.25 -1.19
N LYS A 649 -15.97 -41.28 -0.52
CA LYS A 649 -16.59 -41.46 0.81
C LYS A 649 -18.05 -41.90 0.76
N ILE A 650 -18.70 -41.74 -0.37
CA ILE A 650 -20.10 -42.10 -0.57
C ILE A 650 -20.24 -43.64 -0.52
N PRO A 651 -21.13 -44.19 0.32
CA PRO A 651 -21.28 -45.63 0.50
C PRO A 651 -22.12 -46.27 -0.61
N PHE A 652 -21.64 -46.28 -1.85
CA PHE A 652 -22.34 -46.85 -3.00
C PHE A 652 -22.71 -48.34 -2.84
N ASP A 653 -22.10 -49.06 -1.90
CA ASP A 653 -22.44 -50.44 -1.60
C ASP A 653 -23.72 -50.57 -0.71
N LYS A 654 -24.18 -49.46 -0.12
CA LYS A 654 -25.34 -49.39 0.75
C LYS A 654 -26.48 -48.55 0.19
N ILE A 655 -26.13 -47.54 -0.63
CA ILE A 655 -27.05 -46.53 -1.16
C ILE A 655 -26.92 -46.47 -2.66
N LYS A 656 -28.06 -46.49 -3.33
CA LYS A 656 -28.12 -46.37 -4.79
C LYS A 656 -28.68 -45.02 -5.16
N PHE A 657 -28.08 -44.37 -6.20
CA PHE A 657 -28.57 -43.15 -6.81
C PHE A 657 -29.05 -43.44 -8.24
N SER A 658 -30.20 -42.96 -8.60
CA SER A 658 -30.73 -43.20 -9.95
C SER A 658 -29.98 -42.38 -10.99
N VAL A 659 -29.69 -41.11 -10.71
CA VAL A 659 -28.98 -40.18 -11.55
C VAL A 659 -27.86 -39.52 -10.74
N ILE A 660 -26.67 -39.30 -11.36
CA ILE A 660 -25.55 -38.60 -10.75
C ILE A 660 -25.05 -37.54 -11.77
N THR A 661 -24.86 -36.31 -11.32
CA THR A 661 -24.04 -35.33 -11.99
C THR A 661 -22.76 -35.10 -11.18
N TYR A 662 -21.65 -35.24 -11.85
CA TYR A 662 -20.32 -35.19 -11.22
C TYR A 662 -19.45 -34.14 -11.89
N GLU A 663 -19.09 -33.08 -11.13
CA GLU A 663 -18.21 -32.02 -11.59
C GLU A 663 -16.74 -32.40 -11.42
N HIS A 664 -16.00 -32.29 -12.52
CA HIS A 664 -14.57 -32.63 -12.55
C HIS A 664 -13.70 -31.45 -12.99
N ASP A 665 -14.29 -30.35 -13.44
CA ASP A 665 -13.60 -29.11 -13.83
C ASP A 665 -12.38 -29.29 -14.72
N HIS A 666 -12.43 -30.25 -15.63
CA HIS A 666 -11.27 -30.59 -16.49
C HIS A 666 -10.71 -29.40 -17.27
N TYR A 667 -11.52 -28.38 -17.53
CA TYR A 667 -11.09 -27.16 -18.19
C TYR A 667 -10.12 -26.30 -17.34
N THR A 668 -10.13 -26.45 -16.01
CA THR A 668 -9.26 -25.71 -15.09
C THR A 668 -7.88 -26.37 -14.97
N ASP A 669 -7.81 -27.70 -15.09
CA ASP A 669 -6.59 -28.49 -15.01
C ASP A 669 -6.68 -29.69 -15.99
N MET A 670 -6.24 -29.47 -17.23
CA MET A 670 -6.30 -30.49 -18.29
C MET A 670 -5.39 -31.70 -18.03
N ASP A 671 -4.40 -31.55 -17.14
CA ASP A 671 -3.51 -32.65 -16.72
C ASP A 671 -4.06 -33.41 -15.51
N SER A 672 -5.22 -32.99 -14.98
CA SER A 672 -5.87 -33.60 -13.85
C SER A 672 -6.27 -35.05 -14.11
N VAL A 673 -5.88 -35.92 -13.21
CA VAL A 673 -6.25 -37.35 -13.26
C VAL A 673 -7.63 -37.63 -12.64
N TYR A 674 -8.31 -36.64 -12.06
CA TYR A 674 -9.49 -36.87 -11.26
C TYR A 674 -10.73 -37.16 -12.10
N ARG A 675 -10.84 -36.62 -13.31
CA ARG A 675 -11.90 -36.98 -14.27
C ARG A 675 -11.85 -38.50 -14.59
N GLU A 676 -10.69 -39.02 -14.95
CA GLU A 676 -10.56 -40.45 -15.30
C GLU A 676 -10.78 -41.34 -14.09
N LYS A 677 -10.27 -40.96 -12.92
CA LYS A 677 -10.48 -41.72 -11.67
C LYS A 677 -11.96 -41.77 -11.26
N SER A 678 -12.71 -40.66 -11.43
CA SER A 678 -14.14 -40.67 -11.13
C SER A 678 -14.93 -41.56 -12.09
N ARG A 679 -14.56 -41.57 -13.38
CA ARG A 679 -15.13 -42.44 -14.40
C ARG A 679 -14.90 -43.92 -14.08
N GLU A 680 -13.69 -44.29 -13.69
CA GLU A 680 -13.35 -45.65 -13.25
C GLU A 680 -14.15 -46.05 -12.00
N LEU A 681 -14.16 -45.22 -10.97
CA LEU A 681 -14.89 -45.49 -9.71
C LEU A 681 -16.39 -45.70 -9.94
N LEU A 682 -17.05 -44.76 -10.67
CA LEU A 682 -18.48 -44.85 -10.92
C LEU A 682 -18.85 -46.07 -11.78
N LYS A 683 -18.00 -46.41 -12.75
CA LYS A 683 -18.14 -47.65 -13.55
C LYS A 683 -18.00 -48.90 -12.67
N GLU A 684 -17.04 -48.95 -11.75
CA GLU A 684 -16.87 -50.06 -10.80
C GLU A 684 -18.10 -50.21 -9.88
N LYS A 685 -18.75 -49.07 -9.55
CA LYS A 685 -19.99 -49.07 -8.75
C LYS A 685 -21.26 -49.35 -9.55
N GLY A 686 -21.14 -49.73 -10.82
CA GLY A 686 -22.24 -50.11 -11.69
C GLY A 686 -22.97 -48.98 -12.42
N TYR A 687 -22.47 -47.76 -12.37
CA TYR A 687 -23.06 -46.64 -13.07
C TYR A 687 -22.66 -46.61 -14.54
N VAL A 688 -23.56 -46.16 -15.37
CA VAL A 688 -23.36 -45.96 -16.80
C VAL A 688 -23.26 -44.46 -17.09
N MET A 689 -22.19 -44.04 -17.70
CA MET A 689 -22.07 -42.67 -18.20
C MET A 689 -23.04 -42.48 -19.37
N VAL A 690 -24.00 -41.60 -19.24
CA VAL A 690 -24.97 -41.24 -20.28
C VAL A 690 -24.33 -40.27 -21.26
N VAL A 691 -23.66 -39.28 -20.74
CA VAL A 691 -22.91 -38.29 -21.52
C VAL A 691 -21.75 -37.76 -20.67
N GLY A 692 -20.59 -37.65 -21.29
CA GLY A 692 -19.41 -37.05 -20.67
C GLY A 692 -19.04 -35.72 -21.30
N ASN A 693 -18.12 -35.03 -20.64
CA ASN A 693 -17.57 -33.74 -21.13
C ASN A 693 -18.65 -32.70 -21.42
N ILE A 694 -19.64 -32.59 -20.56
CA ILE A 694 -20.64 -31.52 -20.63
C ILE A 694 -19.97 -30.17 -20.44
N ALA A 695 -20.38 -29.22 -21.27
CA ALA A 695 -19.88 -27.84 -21.24
C ALA A 695 -21.03 -26.86 -21.48
N PRO A 696 -20.98 -25.64 -20.92
CA PRO A 696 -21.91 -24.57 -21.23
C PRO A 696 -21.70 -24.02 -22.65
N ASP A 697 -20.50 -24.24 -23.20
CA ASP A 697 -20.04 -23.80 -24.50
C ASP A 697 -19.44 -24.96 -25.31
N ASP A 698 -18.63 -24.67 -26.32
CA ASP A 698 -17.98 -25.70 -27.14
C ASP A 698 -16.54 -26.03 -26.69
N THR A 699 -16.10 -25.54 -25.49
CA THR A 699 -14.70 -25.64 -25.05
C THR A 699 -14.49 -26.05 -23.60
N SER A 700 -15.38 -25.65 -22.69
CA SER A 700 -15.13 -25.71 -21.24
C SER A 700 -15.79 -26.92 -20.61
N THR A 701 -15.15 -28.08 -20.73
CA THR A 701 -15.66 -29.34 -20.15
C THR A 701 -15.53 -29.36 -18.64
N TYR A 702 -16.61 -29.47 -17.92
CA TYR A 702 -16.59 -29.42 -16.47
C TYR A 702 -17.31 -30.59 -15.76
N GLU A 703 -18.26 -31.30 -16.42
CA GLU A 703 -19.15 -32.26 -15.78
C GLU A 703 -19.38 -33.51 -16.63
N ASP A 704 -19.59 -34.67 -15.98
CA ASP A 704 -20.06 -35.92 -16.56
C ASP A 704 -21.37 -36.34 -15.89
N TRP A 705 -22.33 -36.92 -16.68
CA TRP A 705 -23.62 -37.37 -16.19
C TRP A 705 -23.81 -38.85 -16.28
N TYR A 706 -24.28 -39.46 -15.18
CA TYR A 706 -24.39 -40.89 -15.01
C TYR A 706 -25.79 -41.33 -14.56
N VAL A 707 -26.11 -42.57 -14.81
CA VAL A 707 -27.31 -43.25 -14.25
C VAL A 707 -26.99 -44.64 -13.75
N HIS A 708 -27.76 -45.12 -12.78
CA HIS A 708 -27.78 -46.53 -12.47
C HIS A 708 -28.76 -47.25 -13.42
N PRO A 709 -28.32 -48.22 -14.25
CA PRO A 709 -29.17 -48.79 -15.32
C PRO A 709 -30.39 -49.51 -14.80
N GLU A 710 -30.40 -50.00 -13.55
CA GLU A 710 -31.57 -50.65 -12.93
C GLU A 710 -32.62 -49.63 -12.44
N CYS A 711 -32.30 -48.36 -12.37
CA CYS A 711 -33.15 -47.32 -11.83
C CYS A 711 -33.79 -46.41 -12.90
N VAL A 712 -33.44 -46.57 -14.18
CA VAL A 712 -33.95 -45.78 -15.31
C VAL A 712 -34.55 -46.67 -16.39
N ASP A 713 -35.47 -46.11 -17.17
CA ASP A 713 -36.06 -46.80 -18.31
C ASP A 713 -34.97 -47.07 -19.40
N PRO A 714 -34.73 -48.32 -19.82
CA PRO A 714 -33.76 -48.64 -20.87
C PRO A 714 -33.97 -47.91 -22.17
N VAL A 715 -35.23 -47.61 -22.52
CA VAL A 715 -35.56 -46.86 -23.75
C VAL A 715 -35.11 -45.39 -23.65
N ILE A 716 -35.35 -44.79 -22.47
CA ILE A 716 -34.86 -43.40 -22.22
C ILE A 716 -33.34 -43.37 -22.22
N LEU A 717 -32.71 -44.34 -21.58
CA LEU A 717 -31.26 -44.46 -21.54
C LEU A 717 -30.67 -44.56 -22.96
N ASP A 718 -31.26 -45.39 -23.83
CA ASP A 718 -30.82 -45.58 -25.22
C ASP A 718 -30.93 -44.26 -26.04
N ILE A 719 -32.02 -43.51 -25.86
CA ILE A 719 -32.25 -42.22 -26.53
C ILE A 719 -31.20 -41.17 -26.07
N MET A 720 -30.94 -41.11 -24.77
CA MET A 720 -30.13 -40.09 -24.16
C MET A 720 -28.61 -40.36 -24.25
N LYS A 721 -28.23 -41.62 -24.30
CA LYS A 721 -26.83 -42.04 -24.26
C LYS A 721 -26.00 -41.52 -25.46
N GLN A 722 -24.82 -40.99 -25.15
CA GLN A 722 -23.76 -40.68 -26.11
C GLN A 722 -22.43 -41.18 -25.62
N SER A 723 -21.74 -42.00 -26.40
CA SER A 723 -20.60 -42.79 -25.98
C SER A 723 -19.25 -42.25 -26.47
N ASN A 724 -19.20 -41.08 -27.09
CA ASN A 724 -17.96 -40.46 -27.57
C ASN A 724 -17.43 -39.39 -26.60
N ASP A 725 -16.12 -39.26 -26.49
CA ASP A 725 -15.45 -38.31 -25.62
C ASP A 725 -15.35 -36.87 -26.20
N GLU A 726 -16.15 -36.55 -27.21
CA GLU A 726 -16.23 -35.18 -27.70
C GLU A 726 -16.90 -34.25 -26.71
N ILE A 727 -16.50 -32.98 -26.69
CA ILE A 727 -17.13 -31.93 -25.89
C ILE A 727 -18.61 -31.81 -26.27
N LYS A 728 -19.48 -31.84 -25.29
CA LYS A 728 -20.92 -31.72 -25.46
C LYS A 728 -21.42 -30.38 -24.92
N ASN A 729 -21.71 -29.45 -25.82
CA ASN A 729 -22.47 -28.27 -25.44
C ASN A 729 -23.84 -28.70 -24.90
N ALA A 730 -24.11 -28.41 -23.63
CA ALA A 730 -25.29 -28.90 -22.93
C ALA A 730 -26.61 -28.53 -23.62
N LYS A 731 -26.71 -27.33 -24.16
CA LYS A 731 -27.89 -26.87 -24.89
C LYS A 731 -28.09 -27.63 -26.21
N LYS A 732 -27.02 -27.89 -26.98
CA LYS A 732 -27.04 -28.68 -28.20
C LYS A 732 -27.35 -30.14 -27.92
N TYR A 733 -26.92 -30.64 -26.74
CA TYR A 733 -27.18 -32.01 -26.32
C TYR A 733 -28.63 -32.22 -25.88
N MET A 734 -29.16 -31.30 -25.06
CA MET A 734 -30.54 -31.42 -24.53
C MET A 734 -31.66 -31.02 -25.50
N LEU A 735 -31.34 -30.21 -26.50
CA LEU A 735 -32.32 -29.68 -27.46
C LEU A 735 -31.99 -30.09 -28.88
N ASN A 736 -32.94 -30.69 -29.56
CA ASN A 736 -32.80 -30.99 -30.98
C ASN A 736 -32.64 -29.70 -31.80
N SER A 737 -31.87 -29.76 -32.87
CA SER A 737 -31.73 -28.66 -33.82
C SER A 737 -33.11 -28.26 -34.39
N LEU A 738 -33.32 -26.98 -34.66
CA LEU A 738 -34.43 -26.55 -35.48
C LEU A 738 -34.15 -27.11 -36.89
N LEU A 739 -34.99 -28.03 -37.37
CA LEU A 739 -35.02 -28.45 -38.75
C LEU A 739 -35.45 -27.27 -39.64
#